data_4d588c086b9abe557bb628c6dfe5c5ff
#
_entry.id   4d588c086b9abe557bb628c6dfe5c5ff
#
_cell.length_a   1.000
_cell.length_b   1.000
_cell.length_c   1.000
_cell.angle_alpha   90.00
_cell.angle_beta   90.00
_cell.angle_gamma   90.00
#
_symmetry.space_group_name_H-M   'P 1'
#
loop_
_entity.id
_entity.type
_entity.pdbx_description
1 polymer ?
#
loop_
_entity_poly.entity_id
_entity_poly.type
_entity_poly.pdbx_seq_one_letter_code
_entity_poly.pdbx_strand_id
1 'polypeptide(L)'
;MKLLIAILLSIHIPKTLIHPPIPKPTEDTIAIVLLEKSQSEQEINQLISPYKDIKLRRVFREALDGFSVQGRPESIAKLAEQKQILNVAPVTQYQVQTEESVKIIGGDKVRGFFDIKNKRLTGKGVTVGVIDTGVDYTHPDLKRNYAGGHDLVDNDRDPMETRAIGQATIHGTHVAGIIAANGKIKGVAPEAKIVAYRALGPGGGGTTEQVLAAIDQAIKDKVDIVNLSLGNDINGPDLPISLALNKAVDKGIVAVAASGNSGPNVWTVGSPGTASKAISVGASTPTIEIPSLLIEGTQGIVRIQPMEGSANWVLDRSLDMVDAGLGRKSELKDVLGKIALIKRGTLTFAEKAENARQAGATAVLIYNNMSGGFMGNLDTQLTIPVGSLSKGDGVFFQKELKKRSLTAKVMVSEARDLLADFSSRGPVTGTWEIKPDVVAPGVAINSTIPGGYLSLQGTSMAAPHVAGACALIKQAHPDWTPEKIKAALMNTAKPLVKKAELTTKLDRRNSGTGKSRSDTGNSRAASGDEPSYYRTFEQGAGRIQVDEAIKASSLVSPSSIRFGKFSDKRHSHKAFLHVENTSNQPQRYSFAIPKQVDGLSWRFPLAFALEAKQSKDVTVELMVDPQIFKGKIHDGYLSLLAGGRIIQIPYLYVLEEPDYPRVMGFEFAEGDKPGRYRYEVYLPGGAEEFGIALFNPEDYRFVGFLDTSTNLNKGLIKKEIPSEQLPAPGTYLVKIFAKKANKEDFIDRMISIGEKVD
;
A
#
# COMPACT_ATOMS: atom_id res chain seq x y z
N MET A 1 2.17 22.01 57.58
CA MET A 1 0.73 22.16 57.30
C MET A 1 0.59 22.33 55.81
N LYS A 2 0.38 21.23 55.11
CA LYS A 2 0.33 21.16 53.63
C LYS A 2 -1.12 21.11 53.18
N LEU A 3 -1.53 22.07 52.41
CA LEU A 3 -2.85 22.07 51.77
C LEU A 3 -2.68 21.52 50.34
N LEU A 4 -3.19 20.33 50.11
CA LEU A 4 -3.33 19.73 48.80
C LEU A 4 -4.65 20.22 48.23
N ILE A 5 -4.61 21.01 47.16
CA ILE A 5 -5.81 21.34 46.37
C ILE A 5 -5.88 20.30 45.25
N ALA A 6 -6.82 19.37 45.36
CA ALA A 6 -7.22 18.48 44.26
C ALA A 6 -8.15 19.25 43.33
N ILE A 7 -7.67 19.57 42.15
CA ILE A 7 -8.54 20.09 41.06
C ILE A 7 -9.20 18.89 40.39
N LEU A 8 -10.44 18.64 40.72
CA LEU A 8 -11.34 17.77 39.98
C LEU A 8 -11.74 18.51 38.70
N LEU A 9 -11.10 18.17 37.59
CA LEU A 9 -11.62 18.48 36.27
C LEU A 9 -12.85 17.62 35.99
N SER A 10 -14.03 18.13 36.27
CA SER A 10 -15.30 17.61 35.75
C SER A 10 -15.33 17.87 34.25
N ILE A 11 -15.02 16.83 33.47
CA ILE A 11 -15.25 16.82 32.04
C ILE A 11 -16.76 16.79 31.83
N HIS A 12 -17.35 17.94 31.59
CA HIS A 12 -18.70 18.03 31.04
C HIS A 12 -18.68 17.53 29.60
N ILE A 13 -19.05 16.26 29.39
CA ILE A 13 -19.42 15.75 28.07
C ILE A 13 -20.74 16.38 27.70
N PRO A 14 -20.83 17.21 26.65
CA PRO A 14 -22.12 17.77 26.24
C PRO A 14 -23.04 16.63 25.79
N LYS A 15 -24.25 16.56 26.37
CA LYS A 15 -25.34 15.67 25.95
C LYS A 15 -25.85 16.13 24.56
N THR A 16 -25.12 15.90 23.52
CA THR A 16 -25.65 15.97 22.15
C THR A 16 -25.78 14.54 21.64
N LEU A 17 -26.99 14.03 21.77
CA LEU A 17 -27.42 12.76 21.15
C LEU A 17 -27.27 12.87 19.64
N ILE A 18 -26.32 12.14 19.09
CA ILE A 18 -26.19 11.95 17.66
C ILE A 18 -27.08 10.76 17.32
N HIS A 19 -28.24 11.04 16.75
CA HIS A 19 -29.09 10.00 16.19
C HIS A 19 -28.43 9.48 14.90
N PRO A 20 -28.18 8.14 14.78
CA PRO A 20 -27.82 7.56 13.50
C PRO A 20 -28.94 7.80 12.47
N PRO A 21 -28.63 7.83 11.15
CA PRO A 21 -29.67 7.97 10.13
C PRO A 21 -30.71 6.87 10.31
N ILE A 22 -31.97 7.27 10.43
CA ILE A 22 -33.11 6.40 10.72
C ILE A 22 -33.33 5.45 9.52
N PRO A 23 -33.27 4.11 9.70
CA PRO A 23 -33.72 3.16 8.69
C PRO A 23 -35.19 3.40 8.33
N LYS A 24 -35.63 2.93 7.17
CA LYS A 24 -37.05 3.06 6.75
C LYS A 24 -38.00 2.64 7.85
N PRO A 25 -39.18 3.28 8.02
CA PRO A 25 -40.08 3.08 9.16
C PRO A 25 -40.67 1.67 9.37
N THR A 26 -40.28 0.69 8.57
CA THR A 26 -40.92 -0.64 8.55
C THR A 26 -39.99 -1.80 8.98
N GLU A 27 -38.69 -1.57 9.23
CA GLU A 27 -37.78 -2.67 9.65
C GLU A 27 -37.27 -2.43 11.07
N ASP A 28 -37.37 -3.49 11.90
CA ASP A 28 -36.80 -3.53 13.24
C ASP A 28 -35.26 -3.42 13.18
N THR A 29 -34.70 -2.55 14.00
CA THR A 29 -33.23 -2.45 14.17
C THR A 29 -32.82 -2.98 15.54
N ILE A 30 -31.54 -3.32 15.67
CA ILE A 30 -30.97 -3.74 16.95
C ILE A 30 -30.03 -2.63 17.45
N ALA A 31 -30.18 -2.26 18.72
CA ALA A 31 -29.35 -1.25 19.36
C ALA A 31 -28.84 -1.73 20.73
N ILE A 32 -27.69 -1.24 21.13
CA ILE A 32 -27.13 -1.38 22.47
C ILE A 32 -27.42 -0.11 23.24
N VAL A 33 -28.05 -0.26 24.40
CA VAL A 33 -28.41 0.82 25.31
C VAL A 33 -27.44 0.80 26.48
N LEU A 34 -26.71 1.89 26.68
CA LEU A 34 -25.79 2.06 27.82
C LEU A 34 -26.53 2.78 28.94
N LEU A 35 -26.38 2.29 30.15
CA LEU A 35 -26.99 2.85 31.36
C LEU A 35 -25.98 3.66 32.17
N GLU A 36 -26.45 4.69 32.87
CA GLU A 36 -25.61 5.43 33.82
C GLU A 36 -25.16 4.58 35.04
N LYS A 37 -25.99 3.61 35.41
CA LYS A 37 -25.74 2.65 36.49
C LYS A 37 -26.35 1.30 36.15
N SER A 38 -25.74 0.25 36.68
CA SER A 38 -26.25 -1.12 36.53
C SER A 38 -27.68 -1.23 37.08
N GLN A 39 -28.57 -1.85 36.29
CA GLN A 39 -29.98 -2.08 36.64
C GLN A 39 -30.30 -3.56 36.57
N SER A 40 -31.25 -4.02 37.39
CA SER A 40 -31.79 -5.35 37.31
C SER A 40 -32.57 -5.55 36.01
N GLU A 41 -32.77 -6.80 35.61
CA GLU A 41 -33.56 -7.13 34.42
C GLU A 41 -35.02 -6.68 34.57
N GLN A 42 -35.54 -6.67 35.81
CA GLN A 42 -36.90 -6.16 36.12
C GLN A 42 -36.99 -4.66 35.86
N GLU A 43 -35.99 -3.88 36.31
CA GLU A 43 -35.95 -2.43 36.07
C GLU A 43 -35.78 -2.11 34.57
N ILE A 44 -34.94 -2.87 33.84
CA ILE A 44 -34.80 -2.75 32.40
C ILE A 44 -36.16 -3.06 31.70
N ASN A 45 -36.85 -4.11 32.09
CA ASN A 45 -38.15 -4.44 31.53
C ASN A 45 -39.20 -3.35 31.83
N GLN A 46 -39.18 -2.72 33.02
CA GLN A 46 -39.99 -1.55 33.30
C GLN A 46 -39.64 -0.36 32.41
N LEU A 47 -38.35 -0.13 32.15
CA LEU A 47 -37.88 0.98 31.31
C LEU A 47 -38.33 0.85 29.84
N ILE A 48 -38.37 -0.36 29.30
CA ILE A 48 -38.82 -0.64 27.92
C ILE A 48 -40.32 -0.87 27.80
N SER A 49 -41.03 -1.15 28.87
CA SER A 49 -42.47 -1.50 28.87
C SER A 49 -43.39 -0.50 28.20
N PRO A 50 -43.11 0.84 28.19
CA PRO A 50 -43.91 1.82 27.46
C PRO A 50 -43.83 1.65 25.92
N TYR A 51 -42.83 0.94 25.41
CA TYR A 51 -42.54 0.77 23.98
C TYR A 51 -42.90 -0.65 23.54
N LYS A 52 -44.15 -0.86 23.07
CA LYS A 52 -44.70 -2.19 22.76
C LYS A 52 -43.96 -2.96 21.67
N ASP A 53 -43.23 -2.28 20.82
CA ASP A 53 -42.43 -2.85 19.71
C ASP A 53 -40.96 -3.07 20.08
N ILE A 54 -40.51 -2.65 21.26
CA ILE A 54 -39.18 -2.89 21.75
C ILE A 54 -39.14 -4.23 22.49
N LYS A 55 -38.21 -5.11 22.07
CA LYS A 55 -37.92 -6.40 22.69
C LYS A 55 -36.52 -6.38 23.29
N LEU A 56 -36.39 -6.77 24.56
CA LEU A 56 -35.12 -7.00 25.21
C LEU A 56 -34.45 -8.23 24.58
N ARG A 57 -33.15 -8.12 24.25
CA ARG A 57 -32.37 -9.21 23.66
C ARG A 57 -31.34 -9.80 24.64
N ARG A 58 -30.50 -8.95 25.21
CA ARG A 58 -29.44 -9.35 26.15
C ARG A 58 -29.22 -8.25 27.18
N VAL A 59 -28.83 -8.62 28.39
CA VAL A 59 -28.34 -7.71 29.44
C VAL A 59 -26.86 -7.91 29.60
N PHE A 60 -26.11 -6.81 29.70
CA PHE A 60 -24.66 -6.78 29.90
C PHE A 60 -24.38 -6.21 31.30
N ARG A 61 -23.45 -6.81 32.06
CA ARG A 61 -23.10 -6.40 33.42
C ARG A 61 -21.60 -6.41 33.69
N GLU A 62 -20.87 -7.27 33.01
CA GLU A 62 -19.42 -7.42 33.22
C GLU A 62 -18.60 -6.56 32.27
N ALA A 63 -19.04 -6.43 31.00
CA ALA A 63 -18.30 -5.67 29.98
C ALA A 63 -18.74 -4.19 29.93
N LEU A 64 -20.01 -3.93 30.25
CA LEU A 64 -20.61 -2.60 30.32
C LEU A 64 -21.95 -2.69 31.08
N ASP A 65 -22.38 -1.59 31.67
CA ASP A 65 -23.72 -1.48 32.24
C ASP A 65 -24.71 -1.12 31.14
N GLY A 66 -25.54 -2.10 30.70
CA GLY A 66 -26.47 -1.86 29.63
C GLY A 66 -27.18 -3.11 29.12
N PHE A 67 -27.92 -2.95 28.03
CA PHE A 67 -28.68 -4.04 27.40
C PHE A 67 -28.81 -3.81 25.90
N SER A 68 -29.16 -4.86 25.15
CA SER A 68 -29.51 -4.73 23.73
C SER A 68 -31.00 -4.93 23.52
N VAL A 69 -31.54 -4.13 22.61
CA VAL A 69 -32.96 -4.16 22.22
C VAL A 69 -33.11 -4.32 20.72
N GLN A 70 -34.25 -4.85 20.32
CA GLN A 70 -34.71 -4.86 18.93
C GLN A 70 -36.08 -4.18 18.87
N GLY A 71 -36.26 -3.27 17.93
CA GLY A 71 -37.51 -2.55 17.74
C GLY A 71 -37.43 -1.49 16.64
N ARG A 72 -38.51 -0.77 16.41
CA ARG A 72 -38.52 0.30 15.40
C ARG A 72 -37.58 1.44 15.81
N PRO A 73 -36.85 2.02 14.83
CA PRO A 73 -35.89 3.11 15.08
C PRO A 73 -36.50 4.28 15.88
N GLU A 74 -37.74 4.63 15.61
CA GLU A 74 -38.46 5.72 16.30
C GLU A 74 -38.69 5.44 17.78
N SER A 75 -38.99 4.19 18.13
CA SER A 75 -39.22 3.77 19.51
C SER A 75 -37.90 3.70 20.27
N ILE A 76 -36.81 3.23 19.60
CA ILE A 76 -35.44 3.20 20.15
C ILE A 76 -34.95 4.65 20.38
N ALA A 77 -35.22 5.58 19.47
CA ALA A 77 -34.91 7.00 19.65
C ALA A 77 -35.61 7.62 20.86
N LYS A 78 -36.93 7.34 21.06
CA LYS A 78 -37.64 7.76 22.25
C LYS A 78 -37.13 7.11 23.54
N LEU A 79 -36.72 5.84 23.47
CA LEU A 79 -36.10 5.17 24.60
C LEU A 79 -34.82 5.88 25.03
N ALA A 80 -34.01 6.38 24.05
CA ALA A 80 -32.77 7.11 24.30
C ALA A 80 -32.97 8.43 25.10
N GLU A 81 -34.16 8.97 25.16
CA GLU A 81 -34.48 10.21 25.92
C GLU A 81 -34.66 9.98 27.42
N GLN A 82 -34.71 8.73 27.88
CA GLN A 82 -34.87 8.40 29.29
C GLN A 82 -33.61 8.80 30.10
N LYS A 83 -33.83 9.35 31.30
CA LYS A 83 -32.74 9.88 32.14
C LYS A 83 -31.68 8.85 32.54
N GLN A 84 -32.07 7.57 32.64
CA GLN A 84 -31.19 6.47 33.02
C GLN A 84 -30.27 5.98 31.89
N ILE A 85 -30.51 6.44 30.65
CA ILE A 85 -29.78 6.03 29.46
C ILE A 85 -28.66 7.00 29.16
N LEU A 86 -27.45 6.50 29.18
CA LEU A 86 -26.25 7.28 28.85
C LEU A 86 -26.06 7.44 27.34
N ASN A 87 -26.28 6.37 26.58
CA ASN A 87 -26.14 6.35 25.13
C ASN A 87 -26.90 5.18 24.50
N VAL A 88 -27.24 5.31 23.22
CA VAL A 88 -27.79 4.23 22.40
C VAL A 88 -26.95 4.10 21.14
N ALA A 89 -26.34 2.94 20.94
CA ALA A 89 -25.48 2.66 19.80
C ALA A 89 -26.09 1.58 18.89
N PRO A 90 -26.07 1.73 17.56
CA PRO A 90 -26.51 0.68 16.66
C PRO A 90 -25.58 -0.53 16.76
N VAL A 91 -26.13 -1.74 16.57
CA VAL A 91 -25.34 -2.97 16.45
C VAL A 91 -24.72 -3.00 15.05
N THR A 92 -23.39 -2.99 14.99
CA THR A 92 -22.63 -3.16 13.75
C THR A 92 -22.18 -4.61 13.59
N GLN A 93 -22.14 -5.11 12.36
CA GLN A 93 -21.54 -6.40 12.05
C GLN A 93 -20.03 -6.24 11.89
N TYR A 94 -19.28 -7.03 12.63
CA TYR A 94 -17.83 -7.13 12.51
C TYR A 94 -17.47 -8.31 11.63
N GLN A 95 -16.76 -8.05 10.53
CA GLN A 95 -16.22 -9.09 9.65
C GLN A 95 -14.70 -9.17 9.82
N VAL A 96 -14.16 -10.38 9.81
CA VAL A 96 -12.72 -10.62 9.91
C VAL A 96 -12.11 -10.53 8.51
N GLN A 97 -11.52 -9.39 8.16
CA GLN A 97 -11.00 -9.12 6.81
C GLN A 97 -9.65 -9.78 6.49
N THR A 98 -8.81 -10.09 7.49
CA THR A 98 -7.53 -10.77 7.26
C THR A 98 -7.71 -12.14 6.63
N GLU A 99 -8.79 -12.85 6.96
CA GLU A 99 -9.09 -14.16 6.36
C GLU A 99 -9.32 -14.07 4.85
N GLU A 100 -9.96 -13.01 4.35
CA GLU A 100 -10.18 -12.83 2.92
C GLU A 100 -8.86 -12.58 2.15
N SER A 101 -7.94 -11.80 2.70
CA SER A 101 -6.64 -11.57 2.08
C SER A 101 -5.76 -12.84 2.05
N VAL A 102 -5.85 -13.68 3.09
CA VAL A 102 -5.17 -14.97 3.12
C VAL A 102 -5.81 -15.98 2.16
N LYS A 103 -7.14 -15.98 2.05
CA LYS A 103 -7.87 -16.86 1.13
C LYS A 103 -7.57 -16.59 -0.34
N ILE A 104 -7.56 -15.31 -0.74
CA ILE A 104 -7.37 -14.96 -2.15
C ILE A 104 -6.00 -15.37 -2.69
N ILE A 105 -4.99 -15.48 -1.82
CA ILE A 105 -3.65 -15.99 -2.17
C ILE A 105 -3.51 -17.51 -1.96
N GLY A 106 -4.58 -18.22 -1.55
CA GLY A 106 -4.57 -19.66 -1.31
C GLY A 106 -3.91 -20.10 0.02
N GLY A 107 -3.65 -19.16 0.92
CA GLY A 107 -2.98 -19.46 2.21
C GLY A 107 -3.82 -20.33 3.16
N ASP A 108 -5.15 -20.27 3.11
CA ASP A 108 -6.07 -21.12 3.85
C ASP A 108 -6.05 -22.57 3.34
N LYS A 109 -5.98 -22.77 2.02
CA LYS A 109 -5.91 -24.10 1.40
C LYS A 109 -4.66 -24.85 1.82
N VAL A 110 -3.53 -24.13 1.94
CA VAL A 110 -2.24 -24.70 2.32
C VAL A 110 -2.26 -25.34 3.71
N ARG A 111 -3.12 -24.86 4.62
CA ARG A 111 -3.30 -25.45 5.95
C ARG A 111 -3.80 -26.92 5.91
N GLY A 112 -4.32 -27.36 4.75
CA GLY A 112 -4.66 -28.75 4.49
C GLY A 112 -3.51 -29.60 3.96
N PHE A 113 -2.33 -29.01 3.64
CA PHE A 113 -1.17 -29.71 3.12
C PHE A 113 -0.21 -30.11 4.25
N PHE A 114 0.66 -31.06 3.96
CA PHE A 114 1.63 -31.60 4.92
C PHE A 114 3.03 -31.50 4.36
N ASP A 115 3.99 -31.26 5.23
CA ASP A 115 5.43 -31.30 4.90
C ASP A 115 5.93 -32.76 4.84
N ILE A 116 7.20 -32.91 4.48
CA ILE A 116 7.88 -34.22 4.39
C ILE A 116 7.93 -34.99 5.72
N LYS A 117 7.69 -34.32 6.84
CA LYS A 117 7.59 -34.90 8.20
C LYS A 117 6.16 -35.14 8.63
N ASN A 118 5.21 -35.10 7.69
CA ASN A 118 3.78 -35.24 7.92
C ASN A 118 3.20 -34.24 8.94
N LYS A 119 3.75 -33.02 8.96
CA LYS A 119 3.21 -31.88 9.76
C LYS A 119 2.45 -30.94 8.84
N ARG A 120 1.34 -30.39 9.32
CA ARG A 120 0.56 -29.39 8.57
C ARG A 120 1.40 -28.17 8.27
N LEU A 121 1.22 -27.60 7.08
CA LEU A 121 1.92 -26.39 6.65
C LEU A 121 1.29 -25.17 7.34
N THR A 122 2.00 -24.63 8.31
CA THR A 122 1.60 -23.50 9.15
C THR A 122 2.76 -22.50 9.36
N GLY A 123 3.89 -22.72 8.70
CA GLY A 123 5.14 -21.98 8.91
C GLY A 123 5.97 -22.48 10.10
N LYS A 124 5.57 -23.62 10.69
CA LYS A 124 6.24 -24.18 11.87
C LYS A 124 7.69 -24.52 11.61
N GLY A 125 8.59 -24.00 12.46
CA GLY A 125 10.03 -24.22 12.38
C GLY A 125 10.75 -23.22 11.47
N VAL A 126 10.03 -22.22 10.92
CA VAL A 126 10.60 -21.13 10.14
C VAL A 126 10.59 -19.83 10.94
N THR A 127 11.67 -19.06 10.85
CA THR A 127 11.88 -17.80 11.55
C THR A 127 11.82 -16.63 10.57
N VAL A 128 10.97 -15.64 10.87
CA VAL A 128 10.80 -14.43 10.07
C VAL A 128 11.26 -13.22 10.87
N GLY A 129 12.28 -12.53 10.40
CA GLY A 129 12.73 -11.25 10.91
C GLY A 129 11.82 -10.13 10.39
N VAL A 130 11.24 -9.35 11.29
CA VAL A 130 10.43 -8.15 10.97
C VAL A 130 11.24 -6.91 11.30
N ILE A 131 11.74 -6.22 10.27
CA ILE A 131 12.50 -4.97 10.40
C ILE A 131 11.53 -3.80 10.22
N ASP A 132 11.13 -3.14 11.32
CA ASP A 132 10.01 -2.21 11.34
C ASP A 132 10.04 -1.29 12.59
N THR A 133 8.90 -0.78 13.03
CA THR A 133 8.72 0.11 14.21
C THR A 133 8.79 -0.62 15.56
N GLY A 134 8.96 -1.92 15.56
CA GLY A 134 8.85 -2.78 16.73
C GLY A 134 7.65 -3.73 16.63
N VAL A 135 7.44 -4.55 17.65
CA VAL A 135 6.30 -5.49 17.72
C VAL A 135 5.76 -5.52 19.14
N ASP A 136 4.45 -5.32 19.31
CA ASP A 136 3.80 -5.63 20.58
C ASP A 136 3.73 -7.15 20.79
N TYR A 137 4.81 -7.70 21.32
CA TYR A 137 4.94 -9.13 21.61
C TYR A 137 4.05 -9.59 22.78
N THR A 138 3.35 -8.67 23.46
CA THR A 138 2.35 -9.02 24.49
C THR A 138 0.97 -9.27 23.89
N HIS A 139 0.76 -8.88 22.62
CA HIS A 139 -0.51 -9.07 21.93
C HIS A 139 -0.94 -10.56 21.94
N PRO A 140 -2.20 -10.90 22.30
CA PRO A 140 -2.66 -12.29 22.45
C PRO A 140 -2.39 -13.17 21.25
N ASP A 141 -2.50 -12.63 20.03
CA ASP A 141 -2.32 -13.37 18.78
C ASP A 141 -0.86 -13.51 18.35
N LEU A 142 0.08 -12.73 18.94
CA LEU A 142 1.50 -12.73 18.58
C LEU A 142 2.40 -13.40 19.62
N LYS A 143 2.06 -13.32 20.92
CA LYS A 143 2.91 -13.75 22.02
C LYS A 143 3.46 -15.17 21.93
N ARG A 144 2.71 -16.10 21.30
CA ARG A 144 3.13 -17.50 21.13
C ARG A 144 4.21 -17.67 20.06
N ASN A 145 4.23 -16.77 19.09
CA ASN A 145 5.11 -16.82 17.92
C ASN A 145 6.30 -15.89 18.04
N TYR A 146 6.29 -14.97 18.98
CA TYR A 146 7.44 -14.12 19.27
C TYR A 146 8.64 -14.95 19.78
N ALA A 147 9.79 -14.73 19.17
CA ALA A 147 11.04 -15.47 19.45
C ALA A 147 12.20 -14.57 19.89
N GLY A 148 11.91 -13.33 20.26
CA GLY A 148 12.91 -12.35 20.66
C GLY A 148 13.11 -11.25 19.62
N GLY A 149 14.16 -10.45 19.82
CA GLY A 149 14.47 -9.38 18.90
C GLY A 149 15.52 -8.42 19.42
N HIS A 150 15.72 -7.33 18.67
CA HIS A 150 16.69 -6.28 18.96
C HIS A 150 16.10 -4.91 18.67
N ASP A 151 16.41 -3.96 19.51
CA ASP A 151 16.10 -2.53 19.29
C ASP A 151 17.36 -1.81 18.78
N LEU A 152 17.29 -1.35 17.52
CA LEU A 152 18.39 -0.60 16.87
C LEU A 152 18.18 0.92 16.98
N VAL A 153 17.08 1.35 17.61
CA VAL A 153 16.78 2.77 17.88
C VAL A 153 17.37 3.16 19.23
N ASP A 154 17.02 2.42 20.29
CA ASP A 154 17.47 2.67 21.65
C ASP A 154 18.68 1.80 22.03
N ASN A 155 19.12 0.92 21.12
CA ASN A 155 20.28 0.05 21.21
C ASN A 155 20.21 -0.93 22.39
N ASP A 156 19.08 -1.59 22.55
CA ASP A 156 18.82 -2.59 23.58
C ASP A 156 18.18 -3.87 23.03
N ARG A 157 17.51 -4.67 23.86
CA ARG A 157 16.86 -5.94 23.49
C ARG A 157 15.33 -5.90 23.60
N ASP A 158 14.75 -4.73 23.75
CA ASP A 158 13.30 -4.55 23.86
C ASP A 158 12.69 -3.92 22.59
N PRO A 159 12.44 -4.68 21.53
CA PRO A 159 11.91 -4.17 20.29
C PRO A 159 10.39 -3.91 20.36
N MET A 160 9.92 -3.36 21.46
CA MET A 160 8.52 -2.99 21.64
C MET A 160 8.19 -1.75 20.80
N GLU A 161 6.96 -1.67 20.33
CA GLU A 161 6.42 -0.46 19.71
C GLU A 161 6.54 0.76 20.63
N THR A 162 6.82 1.92 20.05
CA THR A 162 6.83 3.19 20.79
C THR A 162 5.46 3.50 21.37
N ARG A 163 5.38 3.83 22.66
CA ARG A 163 4.12 4.15 23.37
C ARG A 163 3.98 5.62 23.76
N ALA A 164 4.96 6.45 23.43
CA ALA A 164 4.94 7.88 23.76
C ALA A 164 3.75 8.60 23.10
N ILE A 165 3.09 9.47 23.87
CA ILE A 165 1.94 10.25 23.40
C ILE A 165 2.37 11.12 22.21
N GLY A 166 1.61 11.07 21.10
CA GLY A 166 1.89 11.82 19.87
C GLY A 166 2.97 11.20 18.96
N GLN A 167 3.65 10.14 19.43
CA GLN A 167 4.71 9.46 18.67
C GLN A 167 4.56 7.93 18.67
N ALA A 168 3.42 7.44 19.11
CA ALA A 168 3.13 6.00 19.21
C ALA A 168 3.20 5.33 17.84
N THR A 169 3.73 4.10 17.83
CA THR A 169 3.85 3.29 16.62
C THR A 169 3.00 2.02 16.72
N ILE A 170 2.57 1.51 15.58
CA ILE A 170 1.68 0.33 15.50
C ILE A 170 2.04 -0.57 14.31
N HIS A 171 2.89 -0.08 13.41
CA HIS A 171 3.05 -0.61 12.07
C HIS A 171 3.71 -1.99 12.06
N GLY A 172 4.80 -2.19 12.80
CA GLY A 172 5.49 -3.49 12.87
C GLY A 172 4.65 -4.58 13.54
N THR A 173 3.81 -4.21 14.53
CA THR A 173 2.81 -5.13 15.12
C THR A 173 1.78 -5.56 14.08
N HIS A 174 1.33 -4.64 13.22
CA HIS A 174 0.40 -4.94 12.15
C HIS A 174 1.02 -5.88 11.12
N VAL A 175 2.25 -5.60 10.70
CA VAL A 175 3.04 -6.43 9.78
C VAL A 175 3.25 -7.85 10.34
N ALA A 176 3.67 -7.96 11.61
CA ALA A 176 3.86 -9.24 12.28
C ALA A 176 2.57 -10.08 12.33
N GLY A 177 1.42 -9.43 12.52
CA GLY A 177 0.12 -10.09 12.51
C GLY A 177 -0.27 -10.70 11.17
N ILE A 178 0.00 -9.99 10.07
CA ILE A 178 -0.24 -10.53 8.70
C ILE A 178 0.62 -11.77 8.47
N ILE A 179 1.87 -11.78 8.94
CA ILE A 179 2.77 -12.94 8.80
C ILE A 179 2.26 -14.11 9.67
N ALA A 180 2.09 -13.88 10.98
CA ALA A 180 2.07 -14.97 11.95
C ALA A 180 1.07 -14.80 13.11
N ALA A 181 0.04 -13.97 13.01
CA ALA A 181 -1.01 -13.97 14.03
C ALA A 181 -1.60 -15.36 14.21
N ASN A 182 -1.83 -15.77 15.46
CA ASN A 182 -2.35 -17.10 15.79
C ASN A 182 -3.29 -17.05 16.99
N GLY A 183 -4.41 -16.41 16.83
CA GLY A 183 -5.45 -16.27 17.86
C GLY A 183 -6.79 -15.94 17.23
N LYS A 184 -7.33 -14.77 17.56
CA LYS A 184 -8.60 -14.27 17.02
C LYS A 184 -8.54 -14.08 15.51
N ILE A 185 -7.41 -13.59 14.99
CA ILE A 185 -7.11 -13.60 13.56
C ILE A 185 -5.95 -14.57 13.30
N LYS A 186 -5.83 -15.01 12.04
CA LYS A 186 -4.75 -15.90 11.61
C LYS A 186 -4.00 -15.30 10.44
N GLY A 187 -2.69 -15.08 10.63
CA GLY A 187 -1.77 -14.69 9.58
C GLY A 187 -1.61 -15.79 8.53
N VAL A 188 -0.77 -15.50 7.52
CA VAL A 188 -0.50 -16.45 6.42
C VAL A 188 0.19 -17.70 6.94
N ALA A 189 1.19 -17.56 7.82
CA ALA A 189 1.98 -18.63 8.44
C ALA A 189 1.83 -18.62 9.97
N PRO A 190 0.68 -19.09 10.52
CA PRO A 190 0.29 -18.85 11.91
C PRO A 190 1.14 -19.56 12.97
N GLU A 191 2.11 -20.41 12.60
CA GLU A 191 3.08 -21.01 13.52
C GLU A 191 4.54 -20.64 13.20
N ALA A 192 4.77 -19.70 12.26
CA ALA A 192 6.10 -19.12 12.03
C ALA A 192 6.55 -18.31 13.25
N LYS A 193 7.86 -18.31 13.52
CA LYS A 193 8.44 -17.52 14.60
C LYS A 193 8.78 -16.12 14.11
N ILE A 194 8.49 -15.11 14.92
CA ILE A 194 8.80 -13.70 14.65
C ILE A 194 9.99 -13.27 15.51
N VAL A 195 11.03 -12.76 14.86
CA VAL A 195 12.11 -12.00 15.49
C VAL A 195 11.94 -10.54 15.10
N ALA A 196 11.77 -9.66 16.08
CA ALA A 196 11.51 -8.25 15.84
C ALA A 196 12.82 -7.45 15.84
N TYR A 197 13.01 -6.60 14.83
CA TYR A 197 14.10 -5.64 14.75
C TYR A 197 13.50 -4.24 14.67
N ARG A 198 13.50 -3.53 15.79
CA ARG A 198 13.01 -2.14 15.84
C ARG A 198 14.09 -1.25 15.24
N ALA A 199 13.87 -0.84 13.98
CA ALA A 199 14.76 0.02 13.21
C ALA A 199 14.14 1.38 12.90
N LEU A 200 12.84 1.54 13.17
CA LEU A 200 12.09 2.78 13.05
C LEU A 200 11.61 3.20 14.44
N GLY A 201 11.93 4.43 14.84
CA GLY A 201 11.67 4.95 16.15
C GLY A 201 10.32 5.67 16.30
N PRO A 202 10.23 6.59 17.28
CA PRO A 202 9.04 7.39 17.51
C PRO A 202 8.51 8.06 16.25
N GLY A 203 7.18 8.01 16.04
CA GLY A 203 6.55 8.53 14.83
C GLY A 203 6.81 7.73 13.54
N GLY A 204 7.49 6.56 13.63
CA GLY A 204 7.74 5.67 12.49
C GLY A 204 8.93 6.06 11.60
N GLY A 205 9.75 7.01 12.02
CA GLY A 205 10.97 7.41 11.32
C GLY A 205 12.20 6.58 11.73
N GLY A 206 13.16 6.42 10.81
CA GLY A 206 14.43 5.75 11.10
C GLY A 206 15.51 6.12 10.08
N THR A 207 16.75 5.84 10.42
CA THR A 207 17.91 6.16 9.59
C THR A 207 18.36 4.95 8.77
N THR A 208 19.08 5.20 7.67
CA THR A 208 19.74 4.16 6.88
C THR A 208 20.67 3.29 7.75
N GLU A 209 21.35 3.89 8.73
CA GLU A 209 22.23 3.18 9.64
C GLU A 209 21.47 2.16 10.50
N GLN A 210 20.36 2.54 11.11
CA GLN A 210 19.52 1.66 11.92
C GLN A 210 18.97 0.48 11.10
N VAL A 211 18.50 0.74 9.88
CA VAL A 211 18.00 -0.32 8.99
C VAL A 211 19.14 -1.27 8.55
N LEU A 212 20.32 -0.74 8.24
CA LEU A 212 21.51 -1.55 7.92
C LEU A 212 21.94 -2.40 9.11
N ALA A 213 21.93 -1.84 10.32
CA ALA A 213 22.26 -2.57 11.55
C ALA A 213 21.25 -3.69 11.81
N ALA A 214 19.95 -3.45 11.54
CA ALA A 214 18.89 -4.46 11.64
C ALA A 214 19.10 -5.61 10.64
N ILE A 215 19.45 -5.33 9.38
CA ILE A 215 19.76 -6.35 8.38
C ILE A 215 20.99 -7.16 8.80
N ASP A 216 22.04 -6.50 9.26
CA ASP A 216 23.27 -7.17 9.71
C ASP A 216 22.99 -8.07 10.91
N GLN A 217 22.17 -7.61 11.86
CA GLN A 217 21.75 -8.42 13.02
C GLN A 217 20.89 -9.63 12.58
N ALA A 218 19.94 -9.44 11.65
CA ALA A 218 19.12 -10.53 11.14
C ALA A 218 19.98 -11.62 10.44
N ILE A 219 21.05 -11.21 9.75
CA ILE A 219 22.03 -12.15 9.17
C ILE A 219 22.78 -12.92 10.28
N LYS A 220 23.20 -12.24 11.35
CA LYS A 220 23.86 -12.88 12.52
C LYS A 220 22.96 -13.85 13.23
N ASP A 221 21.68 -13.51 13.38
CA ASP A 221 20.66 -14.34 14.03
C ASP A 221 20.22 -15.51 13.12
N LYS A 222 20.64 -15.53 11.85
CA LYS A 222 20.37 -16.59 10.87
C LYS A 222 18.86 -16.82 10.68
N VAL A 223 18.06 -15.76 10.62
CA VAL A 223 16.64 -15.89 10.29
C VAL A 223 16.48 -16.46 8.88
N ASP A 224 15.41 -17.21 8.63
CA ASP A 224 15.14 -17.79 7.31
C ASP A 224 14.66 -16.72 6.30
N ILE A 225 13.90 -15.75 6.80
CA ILE A 225 13.24 -14.72 5.99
C ILE A 225 13.38 -13.37 6.70
N VAL A 226 13.57 -12.30 5.94
CA VAL A 226 13.41 -10.92 6.44
C VAL A 226 12.31 -10.20 5.68
N ASN A 227 11.47 -9.46 6.40
CA ASN A 227 10.46 -8.59 5.84
C ASN A 227 10.76 -7.14 6.16
N LEU A 228 10.86 -6.30 5.13
CA LEU A 228 11.01 -4.85 5.22
C LEU A 228 9.78 -4.17 4.61
N SER A 229 8.86 -3.78 5.48
CA SER A 229 7.68 -3.01 5.08
C SER A 229 7.94 -1.50 5.16
N LEU A 230 9.14 -1.08 4.75
CA LEU A 230 9.66 0.28 4.80
C LEU A 230 10.40 0.62 3.50
N GLY A 231 10.68 1.88 3.26
CA GLY A 231 11.48 2.32 2.11
C GLY A 231 11.47 3.82 1.93
N ASN A 232 12.16 4.27 0.90
CA ASN A 232 12.16 5.64 0.40
C ASN A 232 11.66 5.71 -1.05
N ASP A 233 11.49 6.92 -1.60
CA ASP A 233 10.98 7.13 -2.94
C ASP A 233 12.09 7.17 -4.03
N ILE A 234 13.30 6.71 -3.72
CA ILE A 234 14.43 6.75 -4.65
C ILE A 234 14.47 5.43 -5.45
N ASN A 235 14.22 5.53 -6.75
CA ASN A 235 14.29 4.41 -7.68
C ASN A 235 15.75 4.16 -8.10
N GLY A 236 16.58 3.76 -7.13
CA GLY A 236 18.01 3.48 -7.31
C GLY A 236 18.36 2.05 -6.90
N PRO A 237 19.03 1.25 -7.77
CA PRO A 237 19.39 -0.13 -7.46
C PRO A 237 20.63 -0.24 -6.55
N ASP A 238 21.40 0.82 -6.44
CA ASP A 238 22.73 0.92 -5.83
C ASP A 238 22.75 1.59 -4.46
N LEU A 239 21.57 1.83 -3.88
CA LEU A 239 21.46 2.39 -2.54
C LEU A 239 21.87 1.35 -1.46
N PRO A 240 22.46 1.79 -0.34
CA PRO A 240 23.04 0.91 0.68
C PRO A 240 22.10 -0.19 1.17
N ILE A 241 20.82 0.14 1.44
CA ILE A 241 19.83 -0.83 1.94
C ILE A 241 19.53 -1.89 0.86
N SER A 242 19.39 -1.49 -0.42
CA SER A 242 19.16 -2.44 -1.52
C SER A 242 20.35 -3.40 -1.70
N LEU A 243 21.58 -2.89 -1.57
CA LEU A 243 22.80 -3.72 -1.62
C LEU A 243 22.89 -4.67 -0.41
N ALA A 244 22.53 -4.22 0.79
CA ALA A 244 22.50 -5.03 2.00
C ALA A 244 21.49 -6.18 1.89
N LEU A 245 20.29 -5.94 1.34
CA LEU A 245 19.31 -7.00 1.09
C LEU A 245 19.81 -8.03 0.07
N ASN A 246 20.46 -7.59 -1.01
CA ASN A 246 21.09 -8.52 -1.94
C ASN A 246 22.13 -9.40 -1.25
N LYS A 247 22.90 -8.83 -0.31
CA LYS A 247 23.87 -9.58 0.50
C LYS A 247 23.19 -10.57 1.46
N ALA A 248 22.05 -10.21 2.07
CA ALA A 248 21.28 -11.13 2.90
C ALA A 248 20.80 -12.36 2.08
N VAL A 249 20.34 -12.13 0.85
CA VAL A 249 19.97 -13.22 -0.08
C VAL A 249 21.17 -14.12 -0.39
N ASP A 250 22.35 -13.55 -0.65
CA ASP A 250 23.59 -14.32 -0.86
C ASP A 250 24.01 -15.16 0.36
N LYS A 251 23.52 -14.80 1.55
CA LYS A 251 23.70 -15.56 2.78
C LYS A 251 22.60 -16.61 3.03
N GLY A 252 21.69 -16.79 2.07
CA GLY A 252 20.62 -17.80 2.14
C GLY A 252 19.32 -17.32 2.79
N ILE A 253 19.18 -16.03 3.09
CA ILE A 253 17.98 -15.44 3.69
C ILE A 253 17.03 -14.97 2.59
N VAL A 254 15.77 -15.36 2.65
CA VAL A 254 14.75 -14.81 1.74
C VAL A 254 14.43 -13.37 2.15
N ALA A 255 14.74 -12.41 1.30
CA ALA A 255 14.46 -11.00 1.55
C ALA A 255 13.19 -10.56 0.83
N VAL A 256 12.23 -9.98 1.57
CA VAL A 256 10.97 -9.45 1.06
C VAL A 256 10.90 -7.96 1.38
N ALA A 257 10.60 -7.13 0.39
CA ALA A 257 10.53 -5.69 0.56
C ALA A 257 9.26 -5.11 -0.10
N ALA A 258 8.66 -4.13 0.53
CA ALA A 258 7.59 -3.32 -0.08
C ALA A 258 8.14 -2.54 -1.28
N SER A 259 7.36 -2.40 -2.36
CA SER A 259 7.76 -1.64 -3.54
C SER A 259 7.61 -0.12 -3.37
N GLY A 260 6.80 0.34 -2.38
CA GLY A 260 6.48 1.74 -2.13
C GLY A 260 5.04 2.09 -2.49
N ASN A 261 4.60 3.29 -2.05
CA ASN A 261 3.23 3.78 -2.16
C ASN A 261 3.11 5.06 -3.01
N SER A 262 4.04 5.28 -3.93
CA SER A 262 4.15 6.49 -4.76
C SER A 262 3.59 6.31 -6.18
N GLY A 263 2.78 5.26 -6.43
CA GLY A 263 2.04 5.07 -7.69
C GLY A 263 1.00 6.16 -7.95
N PRO A 264 0.34 6.16 -9.10
CA PRO A 264 0.39 5.18 -10.19
C PRO A 264 1.45 5.44 -11.27
N ASN A 265 2.29 6.45 -11.09
CA ASN A 265 3.31 6.79 -12.08
C ASN A 265 4.41 5.72 -12.13
N VAL A 266 5.05 5.57 -13.29
CA VAL A 266 6.24 4.74 -13.46
C VAL A 266 7.45 5.35 -12.78
N TRP A 267 8.51 4.56 -12.53
CA TRP A 267 9.75 4.96 -11.85
C TRP A 267 9.58 5.28 -10.36
N THR A 268 8.51 4.78 -9.74
CA THR A 268 8.16 5.08 -8.35
C THR A 268 8.51 3.95 -7.36
N VAL A 269 8.97 2.79 -7.85
CA VAL A 269 9.53 1.76 -6.95
C VAL A 269 10.75 2.31 -6.25
N GLY A 270 10.71 2.34 -4.93
CA GLY A 270 11.78 2.91 -4.11
C GLY A 270 12.70 1.85 -3.49
N SER A 271 13.86 2.28 -2.97
CA SER A 271 14.74 1.41 -2.20
C SER A 271 14.12 1.11 -0.81
N PRO A 272 14.16 -0.16 -0.33
CA PRO A 272 14.88 -1.32 -0.86
C PRO A 272 14.09 -2.19 -1.86
N GLY A 273 12.89 -1.81 -2.28
CA GLY A 273 12.12 -2.53 -3.30
C GLY A 273 12.84 -2.66 -4.66
N THR A 274 13.86 -1.83 -4.92
CA THR A 274 14.74 -1.90 -6.08
C THR A 274 15.85 -2.95 -5.99
N ALA A 275 16.01 -3.64 -4.85
CA ALA A 275 17.02 -4.68 -4.68
C ALA A 275 16.81 -5.84 -5.66
N SER A 276 17.82 -6.19 -6.45
CA SER A 276 17.70 -7.15 -7.56
C SER A 276 17.35 -8.56 -7.10
N LYS A 277 17.93 -9.02 -5.98
CA LYS A 277 17.75 -10.39 -5.46
C LYS A 277 16.55 -10.53 -4.53
N ALA A 278 16.16 -9.46 -3.82
CA ALA A 278 14.99 -9.46 -2.96
C ALA A 278 13.68 -9.61 -3.76
N ILE A 279 12.63 -10.06 -3.08
CA ILE A 279 11.28 -10.10 -3.62
C ILE A 279 10.61 -8.76 -3.33
N SER A 280 10.46 -7.93 -4.35
CA SER A 280 9.73 -6.65 -4.27
C SER A 280 8.25 -6.87 -4.46
N VAL A 281 7.43 -6.29 -3.58
CA VAL A 281 6.00 -6.60 -3.50
C VAL A 281 5.17 -5.35 -3.71
N GLY A 282 4.34 -5.36 -4.75
CA GLY A 282 3.29 -4.38 -4.99
C GLY A 282 1.97 -4.77 -4.33
N ALA A 283 1.03 -3.83 -4.28
CA ALA A 283 -0.26 -4.02 -3.62
C ALA A 283 -1.40 -4.25 -4.61
N SER A 284 -2.22 -5.28 -4.34
CA SER A 284 -3.49 -5.53 -5.00
C SER A 284 -4.65 -5.56 -4.01
N THR A 285 -5.89 -5.54 -4.52
CA THR A 285 -7.07 -5.66 -3.66
C THR A 285 -7.39 -7.12 -3.36
N PRO A 286 -7.71 -7.47 -2.09
CA PRO A 286 -8.51 -8.67 -1.82
C PRO A 286 -9.91 -8.51 -2.41
N THR A 287 -10.85 -9.35 -2.07
CA THR A 287 -12.27 -9.09 -2.34
C THR A 287 -12.71 -7.93 -1.45
N ILE A 288 -13.05 -6.80 -2.08
CA ILE A 288 -13.48 -5.57 -1.40
C ILE A 288 -14.77 -5.04 -2.01
N GLU A 289 -15.52 -4.32 -1.22
CA GLU A 289 -16.65 -3.51 -1.68
C GLU A 289 -16.15 -2.14 -2.13
N ILE A 290 -16.42 -1.78 -3.39
CA ILE A 290 -16.08 -0.46 -3.94
C ILE A 290 -17.35 0.36 -4.05
N PRO A 291 -17.49 1.40 -3.24
CA PRO A 291 -18.58 2.35 -3.38
C PRO A 291 -18.36 3.25 -4.60
N SER A 292 -19.45 3.57 -5.27
CA SER A 292 -19.48 4.45 -6.43
C SER A 292 -20.69 5.33 -6.39
N LEU A 293 -20.61 6.55 -6.94
CA LEU A 293 -21.70 7.49 -7.08
C LEU A 293 -22.33 7.37 -8.45
N LEU A 294 -23.61 7.16 -8.49
CA LEU A 294 -24.44 7.38 -9.66
C LEU A 294 -25.17 8.72 -9.46
N ILE A 295 -24.87 9.70 -10.32
CA ILE A 295 -25.51 11.02 -10.25
C ILE A 295 -26.75 11.02 -11.13
N GLU A 296 -27.89 11.42 -10.59
CA GLU A 296 -29.16 11.50 -11.34
C GLU A 296 -29.03 12.45 -12.54
N GLY A 297 -29.53 12.00 -13.70
CA GLY A 297 -29.43 12.75 -14.95
C GLY A 297 -28.07 12.72 -15.63
N THR A 298 -27.14 11.87 -15.18
CA THR A 298 -25.87 11.60 -15.86
C THR A 298 -25.73 10.11 -16.17
N GLN A 299 -24.92 9.77 -17.18
CA GLN A 299 -24.61 8.36 -17.52
C GLN A 299 -23.28 7.91 -16.88
N GLY A 300 -22.69 8.72 -16.00
CA GLY A 300 -21.38 8.45 -15.40
C GLY A 300 -21.50 7.87 -14.00
N ILE A 301 -20.64 6.89 -13.72
CA ILE A 301 -20.43 6.36 -12.36
C ILE A 301 -19.06 6.86 -11.90
N VAL A 302 -19.01 7.49 -10.72
CA VAL A 302 -17.77 7.99 -10.12
C VAL A 302 -17.38 7.10 -8.95
N ARG A 303 -16.21 6.49 -9.02
CA ARG A 303 -15.69 5.63 -7.96
C ARG A 303 -15.30 6.46 -6.74
N ILE A 304 -15.69 6.00 -5.57
CA ILE A 304 -15.24 6.55 -4.27
C ILE A 304 -14.10 5.68 -3.76
N GLN A 305 -13.03 6.30 -3.30
CA GLN A 305 -12.00 5.62 -2.52
C GLN A 305 -12.29 5.86 -1.03
N PRO A 306 -12.77 4.86 -0.27
CA PRO A 306 -12.98 5.02 1.17
C PRO A 306 -11.69 5.46 1.87
N MET A 307 -11.80 6.39 2.82
CA MET A 307 -10.68 6.76 3.68
C MET A 307 -10.57 5.80 4.86
N GLU A 308 -9.36 5.61 5.33
CA GLU A 308 -9.09 4.83 6.53
C GLU A 308 -9.73 5.51 7.75
N GLY A 309 -10.41 4.74 8.60
CA GLY A 309 -11.24 5.30 9.68
C GLY A 309 -12.66 5.72 9.27
N SER A 310 -13.06 5.52 8.00
CA SER A 310 -14.42 5.78 7.51
C SER A 310 -15.41 4.70 7.95
N ALA A 311 -16.66 5.09 8.18
CA ALA A 311 -17.76 4.12 8.21
C ALA A 311 -18.01 3.52 6.81
N ASN A 312 -18.74 2.39 6.77
CA ASN A 312 -19.09 1.73 5.51
C ASN A 312 -20.01 2.59 4.65
N TRP A 313 -19.82 2.57 3.34
CA TRP A 313 -20.59 3.31 2.34
C TRP A 313 -21.94 2.63 2.00
N VAL A 314 -22.68 2.20 3.00
CA VAL A 314 -24.03 1.63 2.82
C VAL A 314 -25.04 2.73 3.03
N LEU A 315 -25.53 3.32 1.93
CA LEU A 315 -26.54 4.39 1.92
C LEU A 315 -27.74 3.93 1.11
N ASP A 316 -28.86 3.72 1.77
CA ASP A 316 -30.07 3.10 1.19
C ASP A 316 -30.90 4.04 0.31
N ARG A 317 -30.54 5.32 0.27
CA ARG A 317 -31.28 6.35 -0.47
C ARG A 317 -30.36 7.25 -1.28
N SER A 318 -30.92 7.88 -2.29
CA SER A 318 -30.29 9.01 -2.97
C SER A 318 -30.17 10.21 -2.02
N LEU A 319 -29.04 10.89 -2.03
CA LEU A 319 -28.75 12.05 -1.21
C LEU A 319 -28.34 13.22 -2.08
N ASP A 320 -28.76 14.41 -1.70
CA ASP A 320 -28.27 15.63 -2.32
C ASP A 320 -26.80 15.87 -1.94
N MET A 321 -26.05 16.42 -2.88
CA MET A 321 -24.67 16.82 -2.68
C MET A 321 -24.59 18.35 -2.55
N VAL A 322 -23.69 18.85 -1.70
CA VAL A 322 -23.46 20.27 -1.52
C VAL A 322 -21.96 20.58 -1.49
N ASP A 323 -21.56 21.69 -2.12
CA ASP A 323 -20.18 22.21 -2.04
C ASP A 323 -19.95 22.80 -0.66
N ALA A 324 -19.03 22.21 0.09
CA ALA A 324 -18.70 22.56 1.46
C ALA A 324 -17.27 23.17 1.57
N GLY A 325 -16.78 23.77 0.48
CA GLY A 325 -15.54 24.52 0.42
C GLY A 325 -14.31 23.73 0.89
N LEU A 326 -13.62 24.24 1.90
CA LEU A 326 -12.48 23.57 2.55
C LEU A 326 -12.88 22.77 3.79
N GLY A 327 -14.17 22.69 4.14
CA GLY A 327 -14.68 22.00 5.33
C GLY A 327 -14.49 22.75 6.64
N ARG A 328 -14.36 24.08 6.57
CA ARG A 328 -14.37 24.94 7.75
C ARG A 328 -15.79 25.02 8.30
N LYS A 329 -15.95 25.15 9.61
CA LYS A 329 -17.28 25.22 10.27
C LYS A 329 -18.20 26.29 9.65
N SER A 330 -17.65 27.42 9.19
CA SER A 330 -18.41 28.49 8.52
C SER A 330 -18.91 28.12 7.12
N GLU A 331 -18.34 27.11 6.46
CA GLU A 331 -18.66 26.68 5.10
C GLU A 331 -19.67 25.53 5.05
N LEU A 332 -20.07 24.97 6.23
CA LEU A 332 -20.90 23.77 6.37
C LEU A 332 -22.37 24.06 6.69
N LYS A 333 -22.91 25.18 6.21
CA LYS A 333 -24.26 25.64 6.61
C LYS A 333 -25.41 24.76 6.09
N ASP A 334 -25.27 24.14 4.93
CA ASP A 334 -26.33 23.40 4.23
C ASP A 334 -26.08 21.90 4.08
N VAL A 335 -25.22 21.31 4.91
CA VAL A 335 -24.80 19.91 4.79
C VAL A 335 -25.73 18.92 5.50
N LEU A 336 -26.68 19.38 6.30
CA LEU A 336 -27.54 18.51 7.09
C LEU A 336 -28.29 17.50 6.21
N GLY A 337 -28.07 16.20 6.48
CA GLY A 337 -28.69 15.08 5.76
C GLY A 337 -28.18 14.87 4.34
N LYS A 338 -27.08 15.54 3.93
CA LYS A 338 -26.54 15.53 2.57
C LYS A 338 -25.13 14.95 2.50
N ILE A 339 -24.61 14.82 1.29
CA ILE A 339 -23.19 14.53 1.01
C ILE A 339 -22.43 15.85 0.94
N ALA A 340 -21.47 16.06 1.84
CA ALA A 340 -20.61 17.24 1.82
C ALA A 340 -19.41 17.00 0.88
N LEU A 341 -19.32 17.81 -0.20
CA LEU A 341 -18.18 17.81 -1.11
C LEU A 341 -17.15 18.84 -0.63
N ILE A 342 -15.97 18.38 -0.22
CA ILE A 342 -14.94 19.21 0.42
C ILE A 342 -13.66 19.16 -0.41
N LYS A 343 -12.98 20.28 -0.58
CA LYS A 343 -11.68 20.35 -1.24
C LYS A 343 -10.56 20.02 -0.24
N ARG A 344 -9.57 19.21 -0.67
CA ARG A 344 -8.32 19.01 0.06
C ARG A 344 -7.59 20.34 0.23
N GLY A 345 -6.95 20.58 1.38
CA GLY A 345 -6.19 21.81 1.70
C GLY A 345 -6.05 21.96 3.21
N THR A 346 -5.65 23.08 3.70
CA THR A 346 -5.24 23.54 5.05
C THR A 346 -5.64 22.72 6.30
N LEU A 347 -6.85 22.15 6.35
CA LEU A 347 -7.31 21.31 7.47
C LEU A 347 -6.94 19.84 7.22
N THR A 348 -6.72 19.07 8.29
CA THR A 348 -6.56 17.61 8.21
C THR A 348 -7.83 16.93 7.70
N PHE A 349 -7.73 15.70 7.21
CA PHE A 349 -8.91 14.96 6.76
C PHE A 349 -9.87 14.67 7.90
N ALA A 350 -9.32 14.35 9.07
CA ALA A 350 -10.09 14.13 10.30
C ALA A 350 -10.90 15.37 10.69
N GLU A 351 -10.26 16.54 10.73
CA GLU A 351 -10.95 17.80 11.06
C GLU A 351 -12.06 18.15 10.05
N LYS A 352 -11.79 17.99 8.74
CA LYS A 352 -12.80 18.22 7.69
C LYS A 352 -14.02 17.33 7.87
N ALA A 353 -13.78 16.04 8.06
CA ALA A 353 -14.82 15.04 8.20
C ALA A 353 -15.59 15.20 9.51
N GLU A 354 -14.91 15.49 10.61
CA GLU A 354 -15.53 15.72 11.92
C GLU A 354 -16.37 17.01 11.92
N ASN A 355 -15.88 18.09 11.34
CA ASN A 355 -16.65 19.33 11.19
C ASN A 355 -17.95 19.09 10.40
N ALA A 356 -17.87 18.35 9.27
CA ALA A 356 -19.03 18.02 8.46
C ALA A 356 -20.01 17.09 9.21
N ARG A 357 -19.50 16.11 9.95
CA ARG A 357 -20.30 15.23 10.80
C ARG A 357 -21.06 16.02 11.89
N GLN A 358 -20.37 16.93 12.58
CA GLN A 358 -21.00 17.81 13.59
C GLN A 358 -22.06 18.73 12.99
N ALA A 359 -21.90 19.15 11.74
CA ALA A 359 -22.89 19.92 11.00
C ALA A 359 -24.04 19.06 10.43
N GLY A 360 -24.04 17.74 10.67
CA GLY A 360 -25.10 16.82 10.28
C GLY A 360 -25.00 16.25 8.87
N ALA A 361 -23.82 16.27 8.23
CA ALA A 361 -23.61 15.60 6.96
C ALA A 361 -23.80 14.08 7.10
N THR A 362 -24.46 13.45 6.12
CA THR A 362 -24.64 11.99 6.08
C THR A 362 -23.40 11.28 5.55
N ALA A 363 -22.67 11.90 4.63
CA ALA A 363 -21.42 11.39 4.10
C ALA A 363 -20.51 12.56 3.68
N VAL A 364 -19.20 12.29 3.57
CA VAL A 364 -18.19 13.28 3.18
C VAL A 364 -17.38 12.77 2.00
N LEU A 365 -17.23 13.60 0.99
CA LEU A 365 -16.36 13.37 -0.16
C LEU A 365 -15.29 14.45 -0.20
N ILE A 366 -14.03 14.06 -0.06
CA ILE A 366 -12.90 14.99 -0.14
C ILE A 366 -12.22 14.81 -1.48
N TYR A 367 -12.17 15.85 -2.32
CA TYR A 367 -11.51 15.76 -3.61
C TYR A 367 -10.11 16.38 -3.59
N ASN A 368 -9.21 15.81 -4.41
CA ASN A 368 -7.81 16.20 -4.46
C ASN A 368 -7.63 17.63 -5.01
N ASN A 369 -6.61 18.33 -4.52
CA ASN A 369 -6.16 19.63 -5.04
C ASN A 369 -5.06 19.49 -6.11
N MET A 370 -4.44 18.30 -6.22
CA MET A 370 -3.45 17.92 -7.23
C MET A 370 -4.04 16.93 -8.23
N SER A 371 -3.40 16.73 -9.38
CA SER A 371 -3.84 15.73 -10.37
C SER A 371 -3.82 14.31 -9.77
N GLY A 372 -4.82 13.50 -10.16
CA GLY A 372 -4.98 12.12 -9.69
C GLY A 372 -5.83 11.98 -8.45
N GLY A 373 -5.97 10.72 -8.00
CA GLY A 373 -6.59 10.34 -6.74
C GLY A 373 -5.62 10.50 -5.56
N PHE A 374 -6.09 10.22 -4.36
CA PHE A 374 -5.26 10.12 -3.17
C PHE A 374 -5.92 9.20 -2.15
N MET A 375 -5.11 8.67 -1.25
CA MET A 375 -5.60 7.97 -0.07
C MET A 375 -5.58 8.91 1.12
N GLY A 376 -6.60 8.83 1.96
CA GLY A 376 -6.69 9.59 3.19
C GLY A 376 -6.82 8.69 4.40
N ASN A 377 -6.17 9.08 5.49
CA ASN A 377 -6.35 8.51 6.81
C ASN A 377 -7.01 9.57 7.70
N LEU A 378 -8.00 9.15 8.48
CA LEU A 378 -8.73 10.01 9.40
C LEU A 378 -8.13 9.99 10.83
N ASP A 379 -7.11 9.17 11.05
CA ASP A 379 -6.45 8.96 12.35
C ASP A 379 -7.42 8.59 13.51
N THR A 380 -8.70 8.42 13.18
CA THR A 380 -9.77 8.05 14.12
C THR A 380 -10.90 7.34 13.37
N GLN A 381 -11.70 6.57 14.09
CA GLN A 381 -12.91 5.94 13.53
C GLN A 381 -14.07 6.92 13.56
N LEU A 382 -14.63 7.25 12.40
CA LEU A 382 -15.82 8.08 12.26
C LEU A 382 -17.08 7.24 12.06
N THR A 383 -18.23 7.82 12.44
CA THR A 383 -19.53 7.16 12.34
C THR A 383 -20.25 7.40 11.00
N ILE A 384 -19.71 8.25 10.14
CA ILE A 384 -20.23 8.53 8.79
C ILE A 384 -19.24 8.09 7.72
N PRO A 385 -19.71 7.73 6.51
CA PRO A 385 -18.86 7.44 5.37
C PRO A 385 -18.02 8.66 4.94
N VAL A 386 -16.73 8.46 4.78
CA VAL A 386 -15.78 9.45 4.26
C VAL A 386 -14.96 8.82 3.13
N GLY A 387 -14.89 9.49 2.00
CA GLY A 387 -14.13 9.00 0.86
C GLY A 387 -13.42 10.10 0.10
N SER A 388 -12.42 9.70 -0.68
CA SER A 388 -11.69 10.59 -1.56
C SER A 388 -12.15 10.46 -3.01
N LEU A 389 -12.00 11.57 -3.75
CA LEU A 389 -12.23 11.68 -5.18
C LEU A 389 -10.99 12.26 -5.88
N SER A 390 -10.86 11.99 -7.17
CA SER A 390 -9.88 12.66 -7.99
C SER A 390 -10.14 14.18 -8.08
N LYS A 391 -9.12 14.96 -8.43
CA LYS A 391 -9.29 16.39 -8.71
C LYS A 391 -10.30 16.62 -9.84
N GLY A 392 -10.24 15.80 -10.89
CA GLY A 392 -11.13 15.90 -12.05
C GLY A 392 -12.60 15.75 -11.65
N ASP A 393 -12.91 14.68 -10.91
CA ASP A 393 -14.29 14.41 -10.45
C ASP A 393 -14.78 15.48 -9.49
N GLY A 394 -13.96 15.91 -8.52
CA GLY A 394 -14.34 16.93 -7.56
C GLY A 394 -14.61 18.30 -8.21
N VAL A 395 -13.75 18.72 -9.13
CA VAL A 395 -13.95 19.98 -9.90
C VAL A 395 -15.18 19.89 -10.80
N PHE A 396 -15.43 18.72 -11.39
CA PHE A 396 -16.67 18.49 -12.15
C PHE A 396 -17.90 18.67 -11.28
N PHE A 397 -17.97 18.01 -10.13
CA PHE A 397 -19.11 18.14 -9.22
C PHE A 397 -19.28 19.58 -8.73
N GLN A 398 -18.19 20.26 -8.35
CA GLN A 398 -18.25 21.66 -7.94
C GLN A 398 -18.82 22.59 -9.03
N LYS A 399 -18.42 22.36 -10.30
CA LYS A 399 -18.95 23.13 -11.43
C LYS A 399 -20.44 22.86 -11.69
N GLU A 400 -20.87 21.60 -11.58
CA GLU A 400 -22.26 21.22 -11.79
C GLU A 400 -23.17 21.71 -10.65
N LEU A 401 -22.69 21.66 -9.39
CA LEU A 401 -23.41 22.19 -8.22
C LEU A 401 -23.69 23.69 -8.31
N LYS A 402 -22.87 24.45 -9.04
CA LYS A 402 -23.15 25.87 -9.33
C LYS A 402 -24.29 26.09 -10.32
N LYS A 403 -24.65 25.06 -11.11
CA LYS A 403 -25.67 25.15 -12.16
C LYS A 403 -27.01 24.52 -11.74
N ARG A 404 -26.97 23.46 -10.94
CA ARG A 404 -28.13 22.67 -10.54
C ARG A 404 -27.86 21.89 -9.26
N SER A 405 -28.90 21.48 -8.56
CA SER A 405 -28.81 20.48 -7.51
C SER A 405 -28.33 19.15 -8.09
N LEU A 406 -27.46 18.44 -7.37
CA LEU A 406 -26.99 17.10 -7.70
C LEU A 406 -27.49 16.13 -6.64
N THR A 407 -28.25 15.14 -7.08
CA THR A 407 -28.66 14.02 -6.24
C THR A 407 -27.84 12.78 -6.64
N ALA A 408 -27.22 12.16 -5.67
CA ALA A 408 -26.34 11.02 -5.85
C ALA A 408 -26.87 9.78 -5.15
N LYS A 409 -26.85 8.64 -5.85
CA LYS A 409 -27.09 7.31 -5.28
C LYS A 409 -25.76 6.60 -5.12
N VAL A 410 -25.50 6.06 -3.92
CA VAL A 410 -24.35 5.19 -3.71
C VAL A 410 -24.70 3.78 -4.20
N MET A 411 -23.81 3.23 -5.01
CA MET A 411 -23.83 1.84 -5.45
C MET A 411 -22.56 1.16 -4.95
N VAL A 412 -22.71 -0.01 -4.36
CA VAL A 412 -21.57 -0.81 -3.91
C VAL A 412 -21.41 -1.99 -4.86
N SER A 413 -20.21 -2.16 -5.40
CA SER A 413 -19.85 -3.28 -6.27
C SER A 413 -18.69 -4.06 -5.67
N GLU A 414 -18.74 -5.38 -5.78
CA GLU A 414 -17.62 -6.23 -5.37
C GLU A 414 -16.49 -6.17 -6.41
N ALA A 415 -15.28 -5.96 -5.93
CA ALA A 415 -14.08 -6.01 -6.76
C ALA A 415 -12.99 -6.82 -6.08
N ARG A 416 -12.16 -7.47 -6.90
CA ARG A 416 -11.00 -8.25 -6.45
C ARG A 416 -9.91 -8.23 -7.52
N ASP A 417 -8.68 -8.50 -7.12
CA ASP A 417 -7.55 -8.60 -8.06
C ASP A 417 -7.35 -7.30 -8.87
N LEU A 418 -7.63 -6.14 -8.29
CA LEU A 418 -7.26 -4.86 -8.86
C LEU A 418 -5.89 -4.44 -8.34
N LEU A 419 -5.05 -3.88 -9.20
CA LEU A 419 -3.82 -3.25 -8.75
C LEU A 419 -4.17 -1.95 -8.02
N ALA A 420 -3.60 -1.76 -6.83
CA ALA A 420 -3.83 -0.52 -6.07
C ALA A 420 -3.15 0.67 -6.77
N ASP A 421 -3.85 1.80 -6.85
CA ASP A 421 -3.33 2.99 -7.55
C ASP A 421 -2.06 3.53 -6.89
N PHE A 422 -1.97 3.45 -5.57
CA PHE A 422 -0.78 3.86 -4.82
C PHE A 422 0.42 2.93 -5.00
N SER A 423 0.21 1.67 -5.42
CA SER A 423 1.30 0.72 -5.58
C SER A 423 2.35 1.26 -6.53
N SER A 424 3.57 1.40 -6.04
CA SER A 424 4.71 1.90 -6.82
C SER A 424 5.00 1.01 -8.01
N ARG A 425 5.43 1.61 -9.12
CA ARG A 425 5.66 0.96 -10.41
C ARG A 425 7.08 1.19 -10.89
N GLY A 426 7.65 0.13 -11.44
CA GLY A 426 8.97 0.18 -12.07
C GLY A 426 8.96 0.84 -13.46
N PRO A 427 9.91 0.45 -14.30
CA PRO A 427 11.07 -0.39 -14.01
C PRO A 427 12.12 0.31 -13.12
N VAL A 428 13.19 -0.41 -12.74
CA VAL A 428 14.29 0.20 -11.99
C VAL A 428 15.19 1.00 -12.94
N THR A 429 15.55 2.21 -12.54
CA THR A 429 16.42 3.09 -13.36
C THR A 429 17.79 2.48 -13.60
N GLY A 430 18.31 2.62 -14.80
CA GLY A 430 19.63 2.19 -15.20
C GLY A 430 19.83 0.67 -15.36
N THR A 431 19.15 -0.16 -14.60
CA THR A 431 19.20 -1.63 -14.73
C THR A 431 18.04 -2.19 -15.56
N TRP A 432 16.96 -1.47 -15.67
CA TRP A 432 15.74 -1.86 -16.37
C TRP A 432 15.10 -3.14 -15.80
N GLU A 433 15.36 -3.44 -14.52
CA GLU A 433 14.74 -4.57 -13.85
C GLU A 433 13.24 -4.36 -13.67
N ILE A 434 12.50 -5.45 -13.86
CA ILE A 434 11.08 -5.49 -13.58
C ILE A 434 10.88 -5.49 -12.07
N LYS A 435 10.27 -4.46 -11.54
CA LYS A 435 9.80 -4.34 -10.16
C LYS A 435 8.42 -3.66 -10.15
N PRO A 436 7.51 -4.07 -9.24
CA PRO A 436 7.65 -5.15 -8.27
C PRO A 436 7.82 -6.52 -8.95
N ASP A 437 8.32 -7.53 -8.22
CA ASP A 437 8.42 -8.92 -8.72
C ASP A 437 7.05 -9.61 -8.74
N VAL A 438 6.24 -9.35 -7.71
CA VAL A 438 4.89 -9.89 -7.52
C VAL A 438 4.00 -8.85 -6.85
N VAL A 439 2.70 -9.11 -6.82
CA VAL A 439 1.75 -8.35 -6.01
C VAL A 439 1.04 -9.26 -5.02
N ALA A 440 0.58 -8.69 -3.91
CA ALA A 440 -0.21 -9.37 -2.89
C ALA A 440 -1.27 -8.41 -2.31
N PRO A 441 -2.27 -8.90 -1.56
CA PRO A 441 -3.27 -8.04 -0.94
C PRO A 441 -2.64 -6.97 -0.05
N GLY A 442 -2.97 -5.70 -0.32
CA GLY A 442 -2.44 -4.55 0.41
C GLY A 442 -3.47 -3.43 0.62
N VAL A 443 -4.76 -3.70 0.38
CA VAL A 443 -5.85 -2.72 0.55
C VAL A 443 -6.82 -3.24 1.59
N ALA A 444 -7.16 -2.42 2.57
CA ALA A 444 -8.10 -2.73 3.66
C ALA A 444 -7.73 -4.02 4.40
N ILE A 445 -6.48 -4.17 4.81
CA ILE A 445 -5.96 -5.35 5.49
C ILE A 445 -6.09 -5.17 7.01
N ASN A 446 -6.98 -5.93 7.62
CA ASN A 446 -7.12 -5.95 9.08
C ASN A 446 -6.06 -6.85 9.72
N SER A 447 -5.34 -6.32 10.72
CA SER A 447 -4.32 -7.07 11.47
C SER A 447 -4.17 -6.56 12.90
N THR A 448 -3.25 -7.16 13.66
CA THR A 448 -2.95 -6.81 15.05
C THR A 448 -2.29 -5.44 15.16
N ILE A 449 -2.67 -4.69 16.17
CA ILE A 449 -1.99 -3.46 16.63
C ILE A 449 -1.86 -3.53 18.15
N PRO A 450 -1.04 -2.70 18.81
CA PRO A 450 -1.02 -2.63 20.26
C PRO A 450 -2.43 -2.41 20.82
N GLY A 451 -2.88 -3.38 21.64
CA GLY A 451 -4.19 -3.33 22.29
C GLY A 451 -5.40 -3.70 21.42
N GLY A 452 -5.22 -4.12 20.16
CA GLY A 452 -6.39 -4.47 19.32
C GLY A 452 -6.07 -4.84 17.87
N TYR A 453 -6.98 -4.43 16.99
CA TYR A 453 -6.92 -4.73 15.55
C TYR A 453 -7.30 -3.48 14.76
N LEU A 454 -6.63 -3.27 13.63
CA LEU A 454 -6.90 -2.14 12.74
C LEU A 454 -6.78 -2.58 11.29
N SER A 455 -7.56 -1.95 10.42
CA SER A 455 -7.45 -2.14 8.96
C SER A 455 -6.55 -1.06 8.39
N LEU A 456 -5.44 -1.47 7.78
CA LEU A 456 -4.47 -0.60 7.12
C LEU A 456 -4.35 -0.93 5.63
N GLN A 457 -3.70 -0.04 4.88
CA GLN A 457 -3.42 -0.25 3.46
C GLN A 457 -2.02 0.25 3.10
N GLY A 458 -1.42 -0.40 2.11
CA GLY A 458 -0.07 -0.11 1.65
C GLY A 458 0.62 -1.35 1.08
N THR A 459 1.70 -1.14 0.35
CA THR A 459 2.63 -2.22 -0.02
C THR A 459 3.29 -2.82 1.22
N SER A 460 3.32 -2.08 2.32
CA SER A 460 3.72 -2.54 3.65
C SER A 460 2.82 -3.65 4.21
N MET A 461 1.54 -3.73 3.77
CA MET A 461 0.61 -4.81 4.12
C MET A 461 0.68 -5.96 3.10
N ALA A 462 1.10 -5.67 1.86
CA ALA A 462 1.30 -6.69 0.83
C ALA A 462 2.57 -7.52 1.07
N ALA A 463 3.68 -6.90 1.44
CA ALA A 463 4.96 -7.57 1.68
C ALA A 463 4.86 -8.70 2.74
N PRO A 464 4.26 -8.51 3.91
CA PRO A 464 4.13 -9.57 4.92
C PRO A 464 3.28 -10.77 4.46
N HIS A 465 2.33 -10.60 3.52
CA HIS A 465 1.66 -11.75 2.90
C HIS A 465 2.64 -12.62 2.13
N VAL A 466 3.59 -12.00 1.41
CA VAL A 466 4.66 -12.71 0.69
C VAL A 466 5.66 -13.33 1.66
N ALA A 467 6.03 -12.64 2.74
CA ALA A 467 6.92 -13.21 3.75
C ALA A 467 6.32 -14.45 4.44
N GLY A 468 5.03 -14.39 4.78
CA GLY A 468 4.29 -15.55 5.28
C GLY A 468 4.19 -16.69 4.26
N ALA A 469 3.97 -16.36 2.97
CA ALA A 469 4.00 -17.35 1.89
C ALA A 469 5.37 -18.02 1.77
N CYS A 470 6.47 -17.24 1.85
CA CYS A 470 7.83 -17.78 1.88
C CYS A 470 8.05 -18.73 3.07
N ALA A 471 7.47 -18.42 4.24
CA ALA A 471 7.56 -19.30 5.41
C ALA A 471 6.85 -20.65 5.19
N LEU A 472 5.69 -20.65 4.55
CA LEU A 472 4.99 -21.88 4.18
C LEU A 472 5.76 -22.70 3.13
N ILE A 473 6.33 -22.04 2.12
CA ILE A 473 7.16 -22.69 1.09
C ILE A 473 8.43 -23.25 1.72
N LYS A 474 9.09 -22.51 2.60
CA LYS A 474 10.32 -22.96 3.29
C LYS A 474 10.07 -24.15 4.20
N GLN A 475 8.92 -24.23 4.88
CA GLN A 475 8.52 -25.41 5.63
C GLN A 475 8.29 -26.62 4.71
N ALA A 476 7.63 -26.41 3.55
CA ALA A 476 7.36 -27.49 2.59
C ALA A 476 8.63 -28.00 1.90
N HIS A 477 9.56 -27.09 1.60
CA HIS A 477 10.81 -27.32 0.86
C HIS A 477 11.99 -26.71 1.59
N PRO A 478 12.49 -27.33 2.68
CA PRO A 478 13.56 -26.76 3.52
C PRO A 478 14.89 -26.56 2.79
N ASP A 479 15.11 -27.30 1.73
CA ASP A 479 16.30 -27.28 0.87
C ASP A 479 16.25 -26.19 -0.21
N TRP A 480 15.12 -25.54 -0.44
CA TRP A 480 15.02 -24.51 -1.46
C TRP A 480 15.76 -23.24 -1.05
N THR A 481 16.57 -22.77 -1.99
CA THR A 481 17.30 -21.49 -1.87
C THR A 481 16.33 -20.31 -2.00
N PRO A 482 16.73 -19.09 -1.59
CA PRO A 482 15.91 -17.89 -1.78
C PRO A 482 15.48 -17.68 -3.24
N GLU A 483 16.35 -17.99 -4.20
CA GLU A 483 16.03 -17.90 -5.63
C GLU A 483 14.95 -18.89 -6.05
N LYS A 484 14.99 -20.13 -5.55
CA LYS A 484 13.94 -21.14 -5.83
C LYS A 484 12.61 -20.75 -5.23
N ILE A 485 12.60 -20.18 -4.02
CA ILE A 485 11.38 -19.67 -3.38
C ILE A 485 10.80 -18.48 -4.17
N LYS A 486 11.66 -17.54 -4.57
CA LYS A 486 11.27 -16.43 -5.47
C LYS A 486 10.71 -16.95 -6.80
N ALA A 487 11.40 -17.92 -7.40
CA ALA A 487 10.96 -18.54 -8.64
C ALA A 487 9.60 -19.23 -8.49
N ALA A 488 9.38 -19.98 -7.42
CA ALA A 488 8.08 -20.64 -7.17
C ALA A 488 6.92 -19.63 -7.10
N LEU A 489 7.11 -18.53 -6.36
CA LEU A 489 6.09 -17.47 -6.25
C LEU A 489 5.83 -16.79 -7.58
N MET A 490 6.88 -16.44 -8.34
CA MET A 490 6.72 -15.73 -9.61
C MET A 490 6.19 -16.64 -10.73
N ASN A 491 6.68 -17.88 -10.84
CA ASN A 491 6.31 -18.81 -11.92
C ASN A 491 4.87 -19.34 -11.77
N THR A 492 4.27 -19.20 -10.60
CA THR A 492 2.88 -19.61 -10.34
C THR A 492 1.95 -18.43 -10.07
N ALA A 493 2.46 -17.20 -10.15
CA ALA A 493 1.65 -16.01 -9.95
C ALA A 493 0.55 -15.89 -11.02
N LYS A 494 -0.55 -15.25 -10.63
CA LYS A 494 -1.67 -14.96 -11.52
C LYS A 494 -1.55 -13.52 -12.03
N PRO A 495 -1.27 -13.30 -13.32
CA PRO A 495 -1.31 -11.96 -13.91
C PRO A 495 -2.68 -11.30 -13.72
N LEU A 496 -2.69 -10.05 -13.30
CA LEU A 496 -3.92 -9.28 -13.09
C LEU A 496 -4.36 -8.63 -14.40
N VAL A 497 -5.67 -8.64 -14.62
CA VAL A 497 -6.31 -8.07 -15.81
C VAL A 497 -6.82 -6.67 -15.47
N LYS A 498 -6.52 -5.69 -16.31
CA LYS A 498 -7.21 -4.41 -16.28
C LYS A 498 -8.67 -4.67 -16.60
N LYS A 499 -9.56 -4.60 -15.61
CA LYS A 499 -10.99 -4.52 -15.94
C LYS A 499 -11.16 -3.26 -16.77
N ALA A 500 -11.88 -3.37 -17.90
CA ALA A 500 -12.24 -2.20 -18.70
C ALA A 500 -12.77 -1.17 -17.73
N GLU A 501 -12.10 -0.03 -17.60
CA GLU A 501 -12.65 1.10 -16.89
C GLU A 501 -14.05 1.28 -17.46
N LEU A 502 -15.05 1.31 -16.59
CA LEU A 502 -16.31 1.95 -16.90
C LEU A 502 -15.95 3.42 -17.13
N THR A 503 -15.37 3.68 -18.31
CA THR A 503 -14.93 5.01 -18.72
C THR A 503 -16.15 5.88 -18.61
N THR A 504 -16.11 6.80 -17.66
CA THR A 504 -17.01 7.91 -17.60
C THR A 504 -16.96 8.62 -18.93
N LYS A 505 -18.01 8.48 -19.75
CA LYS A 505 -18.16 9.21 -21.02
C LYS A 505 -18.23 10.74 -20.84
N LEU A 506 -17.89 11.22 -19.64
CA LEU A 506 -17.89 12.63 -19.25
C LEU A 506 -16.75 13.43 -19.90
N ASP A 507 -15.62 12.81 -20.22
CA ASP A 507 -14.45 13.52 -20.77
C ASP A 507 -14.48 13.77 -22.29
N ARG A 508 -15.44 13.21 -23.03
CA ARG A 508 -15.43 13.28 -24.51
C ARG A 508 -16.18 14.44 -25.13
N ARG A 509 -16.89 15.28 -24.38
CA ARG A 509 -17.68 16.39 -24.97
C ARG A 509 -17.11 17.79 -24.81
N ASN A 510 -16.02 17.99 -24.06
CA ASN A 510 -15.45 19.33 -23.82
C ASN A 510 -14.00 19.54 -24.28
N SER A 511 -13.40 18.67 -25.06
CA SER A 511 -12.11 18.91 -25.70
C SER A 511 -12.27 19.36 -27.16
N GLY A 512 -13.01 20.40 -27.37
CA GLY A 512 -12.89 21.24 -28.56
C GLY A 512 -11.70 22.17 -28.40
N THR A 513 -10.73 22.05 -29.32
CA THR A 513 -9.58 22.92 -29.56
C THR A 513 -8.48 22.96 -28.49
N GLY A 514 -7.41 22.23 -28.77
CA GLY A 514 -6.13 22.37 -28.07
C GLY A 514 -5.27 21.12 -28.27
N LYS A 515 -4.48 21.09 -29.32
CA LYS A 515 -3.50 20.02 -29.57
C LYS A 515 -2.45 20.04 -28.46
N SER A 516 -2.49 19.09 -27.55
CA SER A 516 -1.32 18.61 -26.86
C SER A 516 -1.17 17.12 -27.18
N ARG A 517 -0.16 16.80 -27.96
CA ARG A 517 0.26 15.43 -28.24
C ARG A 517 0.85 14.85 -26.96
N SER A 518 0.11 14.00 -26.28
CA SER A 518 0.69 12.98 -25.40
C SER A 518 0.85 11.71 -26.22
N ASP A 519 2.10 11.27 -26.39
CA ASP A 519 2.47 10.02 -27.05
C ASP A 519 1.98 8.82 -26.22
N THR A 520 0.71 8.47 -26.39
CA THR A 520 0.20 7.14 -26.04
C THR A 520 0.11 6.35 -27.34
N GLY A 521 1.07 5.43 -27.50
CA GLY A 521 1.09 4.51 -28.64
C GLY A 521 -0.25 3.82 -28.86
N ASN A 522 -0.76 4.02 -30.03
CA ASN A 522 -2.00 3.49 -30.57
C ASN A 522 -2.03 1.95 -30.51
N SER A 523 -2.75 1.38 -29.56
CA SER A 523 -3.32 0.05 -29.74
C SER A 523 -4.69 0.21 -30.41
N ARG A 524 -4.75 0.04 -31.73
CA ARG A 524 -6.00 -0.26 -32.42
C ARG A 524 -6.65 -1.45 -31.73
N ALA A 525 -7.86 -1.26 -31.22
CA ALA A 525 -8.73 -2.34 -30.80
C ALA A 525 -8.91 -3.31 -31.97
N ALA A 526 -8.20 -4.42 -31.94
CA ALA A 526 -8.51 -5.58 -32.71
C ALA A 526 -9.72 -6.24 -32.04
N SER A 527 -10.79 -6.42 -32.80
CA SER A 527 -11.98 -7.17 -32.47
C SER A 527 -11.62 -8.63 -32.14
N GLY A 528 -11.63 -8.96 -30.85
CA GLY A 528 -11.39 -10.29 -30.30
C GLY A 528 -10.89 -10.12 -28.85
N ASP A 529 -11.73 -10.52 -27.89
CA ASP A 529 -11.60 -10.30 -26.43
C ASP A 529 -10.32 -10.94 -25.82
N GLU A 530 -9.11 -10.45 -26.13
CA GLU A 530 -7.94 -10.77 -25.33
C GLU A 530 -7.93 -9.89 -24.08
N PRO A 531 -7.76 -10.47 -22.87
CA PRO A 531 -7.74 -9.72 -21.64
C PRO A 531 -6.57 -8.73 -21.62
N SER A 532 -6.84 -7.46 -21.36
CA SER A 532 -5.81 -6.43 -21.18
C SER A 532 -5.16 -6.58 -19.81
N TYR A 533 -3.93 -7.08 -19.75
CA TYR A 533 -3.16 -7.19 -18.51
C TYR A 533 -2.56 -5.84 -18.08
N TYR A 534 -2.33 -5.67 -16.76
CA TYR A 534 -1.40 -4.65 -16.29
C TYR A 534 0.00 -4.93 -16.87
N ARG A 535 0.80 -3.86 -17.04
CA ARG A 535 2.16 -3.98 -17.53
C ARG A 535 3.03 -4.76 -16.54
N THR A 536 4.08 -5.44 -17.02
CA THR A 536 4.94 -6.26 -16.16
C THR A 536 5.66 -5.42 -15.10
N PHE A 537 6.02 -4.20 -15.39
CA PHE A 537 6.61 -3.28 -14.41
C PHE A 537 5.58 -2.60 -13.48
N GLU A 538 4.28 -2.89 -13.62
CA GLU A 538 3.24 -2.49 -12.69
C GLU A 538 2.93 -3.61 -11.68
N GLN A 539 2.99 -4.87 -12.10
CA GLN A 539 2.56 -6.03 -11.30
C GLN A 539 3.59 -7.18 -11.21
N GLY A 540 4.73 -7.10 -11.89
CA GLY A 540 5.64 -8.22 -12.00
C GLY A 540 5.02 -9.43 -12.68
N ALA A 541 5.17 -10.59 -12.07
CA ALA A 541 4.53 -11.83 -12.50
C ALA A 541 3.03 -11.88 -12.19
N GLY A 542 2.53 -10.99 -11.33
CA GLY A 542 1.13 -10.94 -10.90
C GLY A 542 0.94 -11.28 -9.42
N ARG A 543 -0.31 -11.58 -9.01
CA ARG A 543 -0.64 -11.92 -7.64
C ARG A 543 -0.15 -13.32 -7.27
N ILE A 544 0.51 -13.42 -6.12
CA ILE A 544 0.99 -14.71 -5.59
C ILE A 544 -0.14 -15.72 -5.40
N GLN A 545 0.17 -16.99 -5.60
CA GLN A 545 -0.70 -18.14 -5.32
C GLN A 545 0.09 -19.16 -4.49
N VAL A 546 -0.11 -19.15 -3.18
CA VAL A 546 0.74 -19.91 -2.24
C VAL A 546 0.55 -21.41 -2.41
N ASP A 547 -0.70 -21.86 -2.62
CA ASP A 547 -1.03 -23.26 -2.86
C ASP A 547 -0.40 -23.81 -4.15
N GLU A 548 -0.29 -22.99 -5.19
CA GLU A 548 0.37 -23.34 -6.44
C GLU A 548 1.90 -23.29 -6.31
N ALA A 549 2.44 -22.31 -5.59
CA ALA A 549 3.87 -22.16 -5.38
C ALA A 549 4.48 -23.35 -4.61
N ILE A 550 3.76 -23.87 -3.59
CA ILE A 550 4.16 -25.06 -2.84
C ILE A 550 4.17 -26.32 -3.75
N LYS A 551 3.26 -26.38 -4.71
CA LYS A 551 3.12 -27.51 -5.64
C LYS A 551 3.87 -27.32 -6.94
N ALA A 552 4.72 -26.29 -7.05
CA ALA A 552 5.44 -26.00 -8.28
C ALA A 552 6.27 -27.21 -8.72
N SER A 553 5.89 -27.80 -9.84
CA SER A 553 6.58 -28.96 -10.43
C SER A 553 7.72 -28.59 -11.37
N SER A 554 7.85 -27.30 -11.66
CA SER A 554 8.92 -26.75 -12.50
C SER A 554 9.25 -25.34 -12.04
N LEU A 555 10.53 -25.01 -12.04
CA LEU A 555 11.04 -23.68 -11.73
C LEU A 555 11.87 -23.12 -12.88
N VAL A 556 11.74 -21.82 -13.10
CA VAL A 556 12.53 -21.06 -14.08
C VAL A 556 13.23 -19.91 -13.40
N SER A 557 14.54 -19.83 -13.51
CA SER A 557 15.37 -18.75 -12.95
C SER A 557 16.28 -18.15 -14.03
N PRO A 558 16.45 -16.83 -14.10
CA PRO A 558 15.66 -15.81 -13.40
C PRO A 558 14.20 -15.84 -13.80
N SER A 559 13.31 -15.48 -12.87
CA SER A 559 11.85 -15.56 -13.07
C SER A 559 11.27 -14.34 -13.82
N SER A 560 12.11 -13.39 -14.18
CA SER A 560 11.83 -12.29 -15.10
C SER A 560 13.04 -12.03 -15.99
N ILE A 561 12.78 -11.57 -17.21
CA ILE A 561 13.83 -11.35 -18.21
C ILE A 561 13.96 -9.88 -18.51
N ARG A 562 15.17 -9.35 -18.36
CA ARG A 562 15.56 -8.05 -18.90
C ARG A 562 16.46 -8.23 -20.11
N PHE A 563 16.01 -7.84 -21.27
CA PHE A 563 16.84 -7.85 -22.46
C PHE A 563 17.76 -6.62 -22.57
N GLY A 564 17.54 -5.61 -21.69
CA GLY A 564 18.34 -4.39 -21.68
C GLY A 564 17.95 -3.41 -22.79
N LYS A 565 18.90 -2.55 -23.16
CA LYS A 565 18.69 -1.48 -24.15
C LYS A 565 19.20 -1.90 -25.52
N PHE A 566 18.33 -1.89 -26.52
CA PHE A 566 18.66 -2.07 -27.91
C PHE A 566 19.13 -0.75 -28.53
N SER A 567 19.98 -0.82 -29.53
CA SER A 567 20.48 0.34 -30.28
C SER A 567 20.74 -0.06 -31.72
N ASP A 568 20.97 0.92 -32.61
CA ASP A 568 21.28 0.69 -34.02
C ASP A 568 22.51 -0.20 -34.26
N LYS A 569 23.36 -0.33 -33.25
CA LYS A 569 24.55 -1.20 -33.31
C LYS A 569 24.33 -2.59 -32.70
N ARG A 570 23.23 -2.80 -31.96
CA ARG A 570 22.97 -4.03 -31.23
C ARG A 570 21.50 -4.39 -31.29
N HIS A 571 21.15 -5.18 -32.30
CA HIS A 571 19.78 -5.57 -32.60
C HIS A 571 19.33 -6.89 -31.90
N SER A 572 20.23 -7.61 -31.23
CA SER A 572 19.97 -8.91 -30.63
C SER A 572 20.48 -8.99 -29.21
N HIS A 573 19.65 -9.49 -28.29
CA HIS A 573 20.00 -9.77 -26.92
C HIS A 573 19.58 -11.18 -26.51
N LYS A 574 20.42 -11.86 -25.76
CA LYS A 574 20.21 -13.21 -25.24
C LYS A 574 19.90 -13.18 -23.74
N ALA A 575 18.92 -13.98 -23.34
CA ALA A 575 18.64 -14.28 -21.96
C ALA A 575 18.92 -15.77 -21.70
N PHE A 576 19.55 -16.06 -20.58
CA PHE A 576 19.86 -17.41 -20.12
C PHE A 576 18.89 -17.76 -19.01
N LEU A 577 18.21 -18.88 -19.14
CA LEU A 577 17.23 -19.37 -18.18
C LEU A 577 17.64 -20.77 -17.71
N HIS A 578 17.67 -20.97 -16.42
CA HIS A 578 17.80 -22.26 -15.77
C HIS A 578 16.39 -22.84 -15.56
N VAL A 579 16.07 -23.96 -16.19
CA VAL A 579 14.79 -24.66 -16.07
C VAL A 579 15.03 -25.94 -15.27
N GLU A 580 14.29 -26.11 -14.17
CA GLU A 580 14.40 -27.25 -13.26
C GLU A 580 13.06 -27.99 -13.18
N ASN A 581 13.07 -29.30 -13.33
CA ASN A 581 11.96 -30.19 -13.00
C ASN A 581 12.03 -30.56 -11.52
N THR A 582 11.19 -29.94 -10.69
CA THR A 582 11.10 -30.22 -9.24
C THR A 582 10.24 -31.42 -8.90
N SER A 583 9.56 -32.00 -9.89
CA SER A 583 8.68 -33.16 -9.68
C SER A 583 9.40 -34.50 -9.62
N ASN A 584 8.67 -35.54 -9.33
CA ASN A 584 9.18 -36.92 -9.30
C ASN A 584 8.86 -37.69 -10.62
N GLN A 585 8.44 -36.98 -11.66
CA GLN A 585 8.11 -37.55 -12.98
C GLN A 585 8.82 -36.77 -14.09
N PRO A 586 9.19 -37.39 -15.20
CA PRO A 586 9.69 -36.68 -16.36
C PRO A 586 8.68 -35.64 -16.87
N GLN A 587 9.18 -34.50 -17.33
CA GLN A 587 8.35 -33.43 -17.87
C GLN A 587 8.92 -32.93 -19.20
N ARG A 588 7.99 -32.56 -20.12
CA ARG A 588 8.33 -31.95 -21.40
C ARG A 588 8.13 -30.43 -21.34
N TYR A 589 9.05 -29.72 -21.96
CA TYR A 589 9.11 -28.26 -21.98
C TYR A 589 9.14 -27.75 -23.41
N SER A 590 8.37 -26.68 -23.69
CA SER A 590 8.40 -25.95 -24.95
C SER A 590 7.93 -24.53 -24.77
N PHE A 591 8.59 -23.58 -25.42
CA PHE A 591 8.09 -22.20 -25.46
C PHE A 591 6.92 -22.09 -26.43
N ALA A 592 5.86 -21.39 -26.03
CA ALA A 592 4.84 -20.95 -26.97
C ALA A 592 5.44 -19.82 -27.83
N ILE A 593 5.21 -19.88 -29.13
CA ILE A 593 5.70 -18.86 -30.06
C ILE A 593 4.80 -17.61 -29.85
N PRO A 594 5.36 -16.46 -29.48
CA PRO A 594 4.58 -15.24 -29.39
C PRO A 594 3.99 -14.84 -30.75
N LYS A 595 2.89 -14.07 -30.70
CA LYS A 595 2.29 -13.51 -31.93
C LYS A 595 3.34 -12.73 -32.72
N GLN A 596 3.41 -13.00 -34.02
CA GLN A 596 4.35 -12.33 -34.91
C GLN A 596 4.03 -10.83 -34.97
N VAL A 597 5.06 -10.04 -34.81
CA VAL A 597 5.03 -8.56 -34.89
C VAL A 597 6.17 -8.14 -35.80
N ASP A 598 5.88 -7.26 -36.77
CA ASP A 598 6.91 -6.76 -37.70
C ASP A 598 8.06 -6.09 -36.96
N GLY A 599 9.29 -6.39 -37.32
CA GLY A 599 10.49 -5.89 -36.66
C GLY A 599 10.86 -6.57 -35.35
N LEU A 600 10.07 -7.59 -34.91
CA LEU A 600 10.36 -8.36 -33.71
C LEU A 600 10.50 -9.84 -34.08
N SER A 601 11.60 -10.45 -33.71
CA SER A 601 11.78 -11.89 -33.90
C SER A 601 12.41 -12.55 -32.68
N TRP A 602 11.99 -13.79 -32.46
CA TRP A 602 12.37 -14.60 -31.33
C TRP A 602 13.09 -15.87 -31.78
N ARG A 603 14.14 -16.26 -31.05
CA ARG A 603 14.71 -17.60 -31.15
C ARG A 603 14.58 -18.30 -29.82
N PHE A 604 13.90 -19.43 -29.83
CA PHE A 604 13.70 -20.30 -28.67
C PHE A 604 14.47 -21.61 -28.84
N PRO A 605 14.85 -22.28 -27.72
CA PRO A 605 15.32 -23.63 -27.78
C PRO A 605 14.23 -24.55 -28.32
N LEU A 606 14.63 -25.66 -28.97
CA LEU A 606 13.71 -26.73 -29.32
C LEU A 606 13.05 -27.30 -28.06
N ALA A 607 11.87 -27.93 -28.24
CA ALA A 607 11.24 -28.65 -27.13
C ALA A 607 12.19 -29.70 -26.55
N PHE A 608 12.20 -29.83 -25.24
CA PHE A 608 13.11 -30.76 -24.51
C PHE A 608 12.35 -31.44 -23.37
N ALA A 609 12.91 -32.55 -22.88
CA ALA A 609 12.42 -33.24 -21.70
C ALA A 609 13.47 -33.15 -20.58
N LEU A 610 13.03 -33.15 -19.33
CA LEU A 610 13.84 -33.29 -18.15
C LEU A 610 13.30 -34.45 -17.32
N GLU A 611 14.19 -35.34 -16.93
CA GLU A 611 13.88 -36.38 -15.96
C GLU A 611 13.54 -35.78 -14.59
N ALA A 612 13.02 -36.59 -13.68
CA ALA A 612 12.73 -36.15 -12.31
C ALA A 612 13.97 -35.50 -11.67
N LYS A 613 13.82 -34.30 -11.09
CA LYS A 613 14.89 -33.53 -10.42
C LYS A 613 16.03 -33.06 -11.32
N GLN A 614 15.92 -33.21 -12.62
CA GLN A 614 16.90 -32.67 -13.56
C GLN A 614 16.66 -31.20 -13.88
N SER A 615 17.72 -30.52 -14.32
CA SER A 615 17.69 -29.13 -14.79
C SER A 615 18.45 -28.97 -16.10
N LYS A 616 18.20 -27.86 -16.79
CA LYS A 616 18.85 -27.49 -18.03
C LYS A 616 18.90 -25.99 -18.20
N ASP A 617 20.03 -25.47 -18.64
CA ASP A 617 20.16 -24.09 -19.07
C ASP A 617 19.73 -23.95 -20.53
N VAL A 618 18.89 -22.98 -20.79
CA VAL A 618 18.37 -22.69 -22.13
C VAL A 618 18.55 -21.20 -22.44
N THR A 619 18.65 -20.90 -23.74
CA THR A 619 18.82 -19.52 -24.21
C THR A 619 17.61 -19.10 -25.01
N VAL A 620 17.10 -17.93 -24.68
CA VAL A 620 16.08 -17.21 -25.45
C VAL A 620 16.75 -15.97 -26.04
N GLU A 621 16.58 -15.75 -27.34
CA GLU A 621 17.13 -14.58 -28.02
C GLU A 621 16.00 -13.72 -28.58
N LEU A 622 16.07 -12.43 -28.30
CA LEU A 622 15.18 -11.40 -28.83
C LEU A 622 15.96 -10.55 -29.81
N MET A 623 15.44 -10.41 -31.01
CA MET A 623 15.94 -9.51 -32.06
C MET A 623 14.89 -8.44 -32.33
N VAL A 624 15.30 -7.19 -32.33
CA VAL A 624 14.43 -6.01 -32.50
C VAL A 624 15.03 -5.12 -33.58
N ASP A 625 14.19 -4.67 -34.50
CA ASP A 625 14.53 -3.56 -35.41
C ASP A 625 14.06 -2.24 -34.78
N PRO A 626 14.99 -1.42 -34.24
CA PRO A 626 14.63 -0.19 -33.54
C PRO A 626 13.97 0.87 -34.44
N GLN A 627 14.11 0.76 -35.77
CA GLN A 627 13.52 1.72 -36.71
C GLN A 627 12.02 1.53 -36.89
N ILE A 628 11.52 0.33 -36.66
CA ILE A 628 10.11 -0.01 -36.83
C ILE A 628 9.30 0.27 -35.57
N PHE A 629 9.90 0.10 -34.40
CA PHE A 629 9.20 0.24 -33.13
C PHE A 629 9.18 1.69 -32.64
N LYS A 630 7.99 2.10 -32.18
CA LYS A 630 7.78 3.36 -31.45
C LYS A 630 7.61 3.10 -29.97
N GLY A 631 8.09 4.00 -29.16
CA GLY A 631 8.03 3.91 -27.71
C GLY A 631 9.34 3.41 -27.09
N LYS A 632 9.55 3.75 -25.83
CA LYS A 632 10.84 3.59 -25.17
C LYS A 632 10.94 2.32 -24.34
N ILE A 633 9.83 1.85 -23.79
CA ILE A 633 9.76 0.68 -22.92
C ILE A 633 8.76 -0.31 -23.47
N HIS A 634 9.21 -1.54 -23.68
CA HIS A 634 8.39 -2.66 -24.13
C HIS A 634 8.47 -3.80 -23.13
N ASP A 635 7.34 -4.45 -22.89
CA ASP A 635 7.23 -5.55 -21.95
C ASP A 635 6.14 -6.54 -22.36
N GLY A 636 6.14 -7.70 -21.75
CA GLY A 636 5.16 -8.75 -21.97
C GLY A 636 5.50 -10.00 -21.18
N TYR A 637 4.85 -11.11 -21.57
CA TYR A 637 5.06 -12.41 -20.96
C TYR A 637 5.49 -13.43 -22.03
N LEU A 638 6.52 -14.22 -21.72
CA LEU A 638 6.83 -15.45 -22.46
C LEU A 638 6.16 -16.64 -21.77
N SER A 639 5.51 -17.47 -22.55
CA SER A 639 4.83 -18.67 -22.07
C SER A 639 5.70 -19.90 -22.25
N LEU A 640 6.12 -20.53 -21.15
CA LEU A 640 6.76 -21.84 -21.15
C LEU A 640 5.75 -22.92 -20.75
N LEU A 641 5.47 -23.84 -21.66
CA LEU A 641 4.65 -25.03 -21.38
C LEU A 641 5.53 -26.03 -20.63
N ALA A 642 5.11 -26.46 -19.46
CA ALA A 642 5.83 -27.34 -18.55
C ALA A 642 4.89 -28.39 -17.98
N GLY A 643 4.97 -29.65 -18.43
CA GLY A 643 4.14 -30.73 -17.90
C GLY A 643 2.63 -30.48 -17.91
N GLY A 644 2.09 -29.77 -18.92
CA GLY A 644 0.68 -29.40 -19.03
C GLY A 644 0.27 -28.10 -18.31
N ARG A 645 1.22 -27.41 -17.66
CA ARG A 645 1.03 -26.09 -17.07
C ARG A 645 1.73 -25.03 -17.92
N ILE A 646 1.29 -23.79 -17.78
CA ILE A 646 1.90 -22.63 -18.46
C ILE A 646 2.57 -21.78 -17.37
N ILE A 647 3.86 -21.55 -17.53
CA ILE A 647 4.64 -20.60 -16.73
C ILE A 647 4.75 -19.32 -17.54
N GLN A 648 4.23 -18.21 -16.98
CA GLN A 648 4.32 -16.88 -17.55
C GLN A 648 5.59 -16.19 -17.04
N ILE A 649 6.55 -15.91 -17.91
CA ILE A 649 7.81 -15.27 -17.57
C ILE A 649 7.75 -13.82 -18.05
N PRO A 650 7.65 -12.82 -17.14
CA PRO A 650 7.63 -11.42 -17.56
C PRO A 650 8.97 -11.02 -18.19
N TYR A 651 8.92 -10.23 -19.25
CA TYR A 651 10.10 -9.66 -19.89
C TYR A 651 9.97 -8.18 -20.14
N LEU A 652 11.11 -7.49 -20.25
CA LEU A 652 11.19 -6.07 -20.57
C LEU A 652 12.43 -5.78 -21.43
N TYR A 653 12.28 -4.88 -22.39
CA TYR A 653 13.38 -4.28 -23.15
C TYR A 653 13.15 -2.81 -23.42
N VAL A 654 14.23 -2.09 -23.74
CA VAL A 654 14.24 -0.64 -23.91
C VAL A 654 14.89 -0.32 -25.26
N LEU A 655 14.27 0.56 -26.06
CA LEU A 655 14.77 0.98 -27.36
C LEU A 655 15.61 2.26 -27.29
N GLU A 656 15.12 3.22 -26.52
CA GLU A 656 15.78 4.51 -26.28
C GLU A 656 15.94 4.74 -24.79
N GLU A 657 16.67 5.79 -24.41
CA GLU A 657 16.71 6.23 -23.03
C GLU A 657 15.31 6.68 -22.60
N PRO A 658 14.67 5.99 -21.65
CA PRO A 658 13.35 6.37 -21.18
C PRO A 658 13.36 7.68 -20.43
N ASP A 659 12.18 8.24 -20.30
CA ASP A 659 11.96 9.49 -19.60
C ASP A 659 11.72 9.24 -18.11
N TYR A 660 12.80 9.00 -17.35
CA TYR A 660 12.80 8.92 -15.91
C TYR A 660 13.18 10.28 -15.28
N PRO A 661 12.81 10.57 -14.03
CA PRO A 661 13.22 11.81 -13.35
C PRO A 661 14.74 11.96 -13.30
N ARG A 662 15.26 13.15 -13.66
CA ARG A 662 16.72 13.42 -13.67
C ARG A 662 17.30 13.60 -12.28
N VAL A 663 16.44 13.93 -11.30
CA VAL A 663 16.80 14.06 -9.90
C VAL A 663 15.75 13.34 -9.03
N MET A 664 16.21 12.59 -8.04
CA MET A 664 15.36 11.85 -7.10
C MET A 664 15.92 11.97 -5.69
N GLY A 665 15.04 12.16 -4.74
CA GLY A 665 15.40 12.30 -3.33
C GLY A 665 16.31 13.51 -3.08
N PHE A 666 16.11 14.15 -1.97
CA PHE A 666 17.00 15.20 -1.48
C PHE A 666 16.86 15.21 0.04
N GLU A 667 18.00 15.14 0.71
CA GLU A 667 18.11 15.28 2.14
C GLU A 667 19.13 16.38 2.46
N PHE A 668 18.83 17.17 3.47
CA PHE A 668 19.69 18.20 3.99
C PHE A 668 19.67 18.14 5.51
N ALA A 669 20.83 18.01 6.13
CA ALA A 669 20.98 17.87 7.58
C ALA A 669 22.31 18.47 8.05
N GLU A 670 22.48 18.60 9.34
CA GLU A 670 23.79 18.86 9.95
C GLU A 670 24.78 17.74 9.55
N GLY A 671 25.98 18.10 9.24
CA GLY A 671 27.05 17.17 8.86
C GLY A 671 27.67 16.47 10.08
N ASP A 672 28.53 15.49 9.82
CA ASP A 672 29.18 14.68 10.85
C ASP A 672 30.18 15.51 11.71
N LYS A 673 30.56 16.70 11.26
CA LYS A 673 31.46 17.61 11.98
C LYS A 673 30.71 18.88 12.38
N PRO A 674 30.94 19.42 13.60
CA PRO A 674 30.36 20.69 14.02
C PRO A 674 30.62 21.81 13.00
N GLY A 675 29.63 22.63 12.73
CA GLY A 675 29.73 23.76 11.79
C GLY A 675 29.72 23.34 10.32
N ARG A 676 29.28 22.14 10.00
CA ARG A 676 29.04 21.69 8.62
C ARG A 676 27.62 21.21 8.44
N TYR A 677 27.13 21.34 7.23
CA TYR A 677 25.89 20.76 6.77
C TYR A 677 26.18 19.76 5.63
N ARG A 678 25.31 18.82 5.45
CA ARG A 678 25.43 17.80 4.39
C ARG A 678 24.14 17.77 3.58
N TYR A 679 24.27 17.65 2.27
CA TYR A 679 23.14 17.23 1.44
C TYR A 679 23.44 15.91 0.74
N GLU A 680 22.38 15.17 0.47
CA GLU A 680 22.39 13.97 -0.35
C GLU A 680 21.31 14.09 -1.42
N VAL A 681 21.67 13.74 -2.66
CA VAL A 681 20.74 13.75 -3.81
C VAL A 681 21.06 12.59 -4.73
N TYR A 682 20.04 11.94 -5.29
CA TYR A 682 20.23 10.84 -6.21
C TYR A 682 20.00 11.30 -7.67
N LEU A 683 20.99 11.03 -8.53
CA LEU A 683 20.98 11.33 -9.96
C LEU A 683 20.97 10.02 -10.78
N PRO A 684 19.81 9.50 -11.22
CA PRO A 684 19.70 8.17 -11.86
C PRO A 684 20.53 8.01 -13.12
N GLY A 685 20.69 9.08 -13.88
CA GLY A 685 21.46 9.12 -15.11
C GLY A 685 22.74 9.97 -15.04
N GLY A 686 23.05 10.58 -13.89
CA GLY A 686 23.98 11.69 -13.79
C GLY A 686 23.37 12.99 -14.31
N ALA A 687 24.12 14.09 -14.30
CA ALA A 687 23.66 15.39 -14.77
C ALA A 687 24.76 16.15 -15.53
N GLU A 688 24.39 16.78 -16.63
CA GLU A 688 25.24 17.76 -17.35
C GLU A 688 25.31 19.07 -16.59
N GLU A 689 24.17 19.49 -16.04
CA GLU A 689 24.04 20.65 -15.17
C GLU A 689 23.23 20.22 -13.92
N PHE A 690 23.67 20.67 -12.76
CA PHE A 690 23.02 20.41 -11.47
C PHE A 690 23.09 21.65 -10.61
N GLY A 691 22.02 21.91 -9.84
CA GLY A 691 22.04 23.00 -8.88
C GLY A 691 20.95 22.86 -7.81
N ILE A 692 21.21 23.53 -6.69
CA ILE A 692 20.29 23.68 -5.56
C ILE A 692 20.10 25.17 -5.34
N ALA A 693 18.97 25.69 -5.79
CA ALA A 693 18.60 27.10 -5.67
C ALA A 693 17.77 27.34 -4.41
N LEU A 694 18.08 28.38 -3.67
CA LEU A 694 17.42 28.78 -2.43
C LEU A 694 16.45 29.93 -2.70
N PHE A 695 15.26 29.84 -2.14
CA PHE A 695 14.22 30.86 -2.22
C PHE A 695 13.67 31.18 -0.81
N ASN A 696 13.26 32.41 -0.61
CA ASN A 696 12.45 32.77 0.54
C ASN A 696 11.06 32.12 0.39
N PRO A 697 10.58 31.37 1.41
CA PRO A 697 9.32 30.64 1.30
C PRO A 697 8.06 31.52 1.26
N GLU A 698 8.13 32.79 1.71
CA GLU A 698 6.98 33.70 1.77
C GLU A 698 6.72 34.42 0.44
N ASP A 699 7.78 34.91 -0.22
CA ASP A 699 7.67 35.76 -1.42
C ASP A 699 8.32 35.12 -2.67
N TYR A 700 8.87 33.91 -2.58
CA TYR A 700 9.59 33.20 -3.64
C TYR A 700 10.79 33.96 -4.22
N ARG A 701 11.34 34.93 -3.48
CA ARG A 701 12.52 35.68 -3.90
C ARG A 701 13.74 34.75 -3.86
N PHE A 702 14.49 34.74 -4.97
CA PHE A 702 15.75 34.02 -5.07
C PHE A 702 16.76 34.56 -4.06
N VAL A 703 17.37 33.71 -3.29
CA VAL A 703 18.36 34.04 -2.25
C VAL A 703 19.78 33.76 -2.75
N GLY A 704 19.97 32.64 -3.45
CA GLY A 704 21.27 32.22 -3.95
C GLY A 704 21.28 30.74 -4.31
N PHE A 705 22.42 30.20 -4.65
CA PHE A 705 22.63 28.77 -4.83
C PHE A 705 23.34 28.19 -3.61
N LEU A 706 22.83 27.08 -3.10
CA LEU A 706 23.51 26.27 -2.11
C LEU A 706 24.68 25.51 -2.75
N ASP A 707 24.46 24.99 -3.96
CA ASP A 707 25.48 24.35 -4.79
C ASP A 707 25.12 24.43 -6.28
N THR A 708 26.17 24.43 -7.11
CA THR A 708 26.07 24.23 -8.56
C THR A 708 27.21 23.36 -9.03
N SER A 709 26.93 22.41 -9.90
CA SER A 709 27.94 21.49 -10.43
C SER A 709 27.61 21.10 -11.88
N THR A 710 28.60 20.69 -12.62
CA THR A 710 28.44 20.19 -14.00
C THR A 710 29.05 18.81 -14.14
N ASN A 711 28.56 18.02 -15.10
CA ASN A 711 29.06 16.71 -15.45
C ASN A 711 29.16 15.72 -14.27
N LEU A 712 28.11 15.68 -13.46
CA LEU A 712 28.02 14.74 -12.34
C LEU A 712 27.72 13.33 -12.83
N ASN A 713 28.39 12.35 -12.20
CA ASN A 713 28.13 10.94 -12.42
C ASN A 713 26.75 10.51 -11.88
N LYS A 714 26.23 9.39 -12.39
CA LYS A 714 25.02 8.76 -11.86
C LYS A 714 25.27 8.20 -10.44
N GLY A 715 24.22 8.13 -9.65
CA GLY A 715 24.21 7.58 -8.31
C GLY A 715 23.94 8.60 -7.22
N LEU A 716 24.24 8.26 -5.98
CA LEU A 716 24.07 9.11 -4.83
C LEU A 716 25.21 10.12 -4.73
N ILE A 717 24.89 11.38 -4.81
CA ILE A 717 25.81 12.50 -4.60
C ILE A 717 25.68 12.94 -3.15
N LYS A 718 26.82 13.01 -2.47
CA LYS A 718 26.93 13.54 -1.09
C LYS A 718 27.93 14.68 -1.08
N LYS A 719 27.57 15.78 -0.44
CA LYS A 719 28.47 16.92 -0.31
C LYS A 719 28.29 17.59 1.05
N GLU A 720 29.41 17.88 1.70
CA GLU A 720 29.45 18.71 2.90
C GLU A 720 29.67 20.18 2.53
N ILE A 721 28.94 21.07 3.21
CA ILE A 721 29.01 22.51 3.04
C ILE A 721 29.37 23.12 4.40
N PRO A 722 30.41 23.93 4.50
CA PRO A 722 30.70 24.69 5.72
C PRO A 722 29.57 25.67 6.05
N SER A 723 29.22 25.82 7.32
CA SER A 723 28.15 26.75 7.75
C SER A 723 28.38 28.20 7.30
N GLU A 724 29.64 28.61 7.13
CA GLU A 724 30.03 29.94 6.63
C GLU A 724 29.62 30.21 5.18
N GLN A 725 29.37 29.16 4.39
CA GLN A 725 28.90 29.23 3.00
C GLN A 725 27.38 29.22 2.87
N LEU A 726 26.67 29.03 4.00
CA LEU A 726 25.23 28.99 4.04
C LEU A 726 24.65 30.40 4.22
N PRO A 727 23.41 30.64 3.79
CA PRO A 727 22.71 31.88 4.12
C PRO A 727 22.44 31.97 5.62
N ALA A 728 21.89 33.11 6.07
CA ALA A 728 21.51 33.33 7.46
C ALA A 728 20.60 32.20 7.99
N PRO A 729 20.63 31.90 9.32
CA PRO A 729 19.71 30.95 9.92
C PRO A 729 18.25 31.25 9.57
N GLY A 730 17.48 30.21 9.26
CA GLY A 730 16.08 30.33 8.87
C GLY A 730 15.60 29.19 7.99
N THR A 731 14.32 29.23 7.62
CA THR A 731 13.69 28.23 6.74
C THR A 731 13.72 28.71 5.29
N TYR A 732 14.11 27.85 4.37
CA TYR A 732 14.23 28.12 2.94
C TYR A 732 13.48 27.11 2.09
N LEU A 733 12.86 27.57 1.02
CA LEU A 733 12.42 26.69 -0.06
C LEU A 733 13.61 26.43 -0.98
N VAL A 734 14.00 25.17 -1.16
CA VAL A 734 15.04 24.78 -2.09
C VAL A 734 14.43 24.14 -3.33
N LYS A 735 14.93 24.54 -4.50
CA LYS A 735 14.66 23.92 -5.78
C LYS A 735 15.91 23.20 -6.25
N ILE A 736 15.86 21.87 -6.24
CA ILE A 736 16.94 21.02 -6.69
C ILE A 736 16.65 20.64 -8.14
N PHE A 737 17.50 21.01 -9.06
CA PHE A 737 17.34 20.72 -10.48
C PHE A 737 18.51 19.94 -11.05
N ALA A 738 18.22 19.09 -12.02
CA ALA A 738 19.22 18.37 -12.80
C ALA A 738 18.80 18.35 -14.27
N LYS A 739 19.76 18.62 -15.16
CA LYS A 739 19.58 18.61 -16.60
C LYS A 739 20.46 17.58 -17.24
N LYS A 740 19.91 16.81 -18.17
CA LYS A 740 20.62 15.86 -19.02
C LYS A 740 19.86 15.62 -20.32
N ALA A 741 20.60 15.55 -21.43
CA ALA A 741 20.05 15.33 -22.78
C ALA A 741 18.89 16.28 -23.13
N ASN A 742 19.08 17.57 -22.91
CA ASN A 742 18.11 18.65 -23.12
C ASN A 742 16.83 18.54 -22.29
N LYS A 743 16.81 17.71 -21.24
CA LYS A 743 15.72 17.63 -20.27
C LYS A 743 16.18 18.12 -18.91
N GLU A 744 15.31 18.87 -18.26
CA GLU A 744 15.48 19.35 -16.91
C GLU A 744 14.31 18.90 -16.06
N ASP A 745 14.62 18.34 -14.89
CA ASP A 745 13.64 18.02 -13.86
C ASP A 745 14.08 18.65 -12.55
N PHE A 746 13.13 18.88 -11.67
CA PHE A 746 13.39 19.47 -10.35
C PHE A 746 12.50 18.86 -9.26
N ILE A 747 12.97 18.99 -8.04
CA ILE A 747 12.19 18.72 -6.82
C ILE A 747 12.28 19.93 -5.90
N ASP A 748 11.17 20.24 -5.24
CA ASP A 748 11.08 21.31 -4.24
C ASP A 748 11.05 20.73 -2.83
N ARG A 749 11.81 21.30 -1.90
CA ARG A 749 11.85 20.93 -0.50
C ARG A 749 11.97 22.15 0.40
N MET A 750 11.51 22.03 1.65
CA MET A 750 11.82 23.00 2.69
C MET A 750 13.05 22.50 3.46
N ILE A 751 13.97 23.40 3.76
CA ILE A 751 15.11 23.13 4.64
C ILE A 751 15.19 24.18 5.74
N SER A 752 15.72 23.80 6.89
CA SER A 752 16.04 24.73 7.99
C SER A 752 17.56 24.80 8.19
N ILE A 753 18.08 25.98 8.36
CA ILE A 753 19.50 26.27 8.60
C ILE A 753 19.60 26.95 9.96
N GLY A 754 20.40 26.39 10.88
CA GLY A 754 20.69 27.00 12.17
C GLY A 754 19.54 27.05 13.18
N GLU A 755 18.35 26.56 12.86
CA GLU A 755 17.27 26.33 13.82
C GLU A 755 17.29 24.87 14.31
N LYS A 756 17.38 24.67 15.61
CA LYS A 756 17.06 23.34 16.17
C LYS A 756 15.57 23.11 15.92
N VAL A 757 15.25 22.09 15.15
CA VAL A 757 13.88 21.58 15.08
C VAL A 757 13.60 20.95 16.46
N ASP A 758 12.80 21.64 17.28
CA ASP A 758 12.30 21.12 18.56
C ASP A 758 11.36 19.91 18.34
#